data_cbb9c70fb299577574d37f8c3fbf8590
#
_entry.id   cbb9c70fb299577574d37f8c3fbf8590
#
_cell.length_a   1.000
_cell.length_b   1.000
_cell.length_c   1.000
_cell.angle_alpha   90.00
_cell.angle_beta   90.00
_cell.angle_gamma   90.00
#
_symmetry.space_group_name_H-M   'P 1'
#
loop_
_entity.id
_entity.type
_entity.pdbx_description
1 polymer ?
#
loop_
_entity_poly.entity_id
_entity_poly.type
_entity_poly.pdbx_seq_one_letter_code
_entity_poly.pdbx_strand_id
1 'polypeptide(L)'
;REYEKIAVMAENILGSDSPVQINVPDRPALEGLEEKLSQRWADEKTYAFDENTTREQVYSIDTPPPTASGSLHVGHMFSYTQTDVIARYQRMTGKNVFYPLGWDDNGLPTERRVQNYYGVLCDPSVADNDSFRDLITWKADGTPKPDRSQAKWPRISRNNFIELCEELAVEDEKVFENLFTTLGLSVDWSRTYRTIDAHSRKVSQLAFLKDLAAGNAYMAEAPTMWDVTFRTAVAQAELEDKERPGAYHRISFHRPNGEKVWIETTRPELLPSCVALVAHPDDERYKPLFGTTVTSPLFGVEVEIKAHPLAQPDKGAGIAMICTFGDTTDVTWWRELQLDTRALIGRDGRFSRETPEWITSAEGRERYERMAGTTVFTAQKTVVEMLVEAGEMDGDPKPITHPVKFYEKGDKPLEIVASRQWYIRNGGRDAARREKLIERGREMNWYPSFMRSRYENWVEGLNGDWLISRQRFFGVPFPVWYPLDAEGEPDYENPILPTEEMLPVDPASQAAPGYTEDQRGVAGGFIADPDVLDTWATSSLTPQIATGWGVNPDLHAKTFPMDLRPQGHDIIRTWLFSTAVRAETLASSVPWYNTALSGWILDPDRKKMSKSKGNVVVPNEVLEKYGSDAVRYWAASARLGADTAYDEGQMKIGRRLAIKLLNASKFVLNLGATEKSVITSQAQGRVLINALDRSLLARLAYLIEEATAAFEKYEYARALQICESFFWSFTDDFVELIKDRAYGARGEEEQASVLAALATTLDALLRLFAPFLPFVTEEIWSWWRAGSVHRAEWPQALPILEGTLLAEYSAQNPTAGISAQWVLADADPAQIESLKQILPDVAEALGGLRKAKSDAKVKQRTEVESATIAAPQAQLDRIAAGMSDLKAAGNARELSLVAAEGELEVRDVVLVVEEAAE
;
A
#
# COMPACT_ATOMS: atom_id res chain seq x y z
N ARG A 1 2.20 -57.45 16.65
CA ARG A 1 2.58 -56.28 17.47
C ARG A 1 3.05 -55.05 16.63
N GLU A 2 3.75 -55.26 15.50
CA GLU A 2 4.07 -54.15 14.58
C GLU A 2 2.88 -53.75 13.71
N TYR A 3 2.06 -54.70 13.29
CA TYR A 3 0.81 -54.41 12.57
C TYR A 3 -0.25 -53.69 13.42
N GLU A 4 -0.30 -53.98 14.71
CA GLU A 4 -1.16 -53.29 15.67
C GLU A 4 -0.70 -51.82 15.93
N LYS A 5 0.62 -51.56 15.91
CA LYS A 5 1.15 -50.20 16.01
C LYS A 5 0.91 -49.35 14.77
N ILE A 6 0.95 -49.99 13.59
CA ILE A 6 0.63 -49.30 12.32
C ILE A 6 -0.88 -49.03 12.21
N ALA A 7 -1.72 -49.91 12.70
CA ALA A 7 -3.17 -49.70 12.75
C ALA A 7 -3.55 -48.59 13.74
N VAL A 8 -2.92 -48.53 14.91
CA VAL A 8 -3.12 -47.43 15.90
C VAL A 8 -2.52 -46.11 15.43
N MET A 9 -1.42 -46.12 14.66
CA MET A 9 -0.92 -44.91 13.99
C MET A 9 -1.80 -44.49 12.81
N ALA A 10 -2.39 -45.37 12.08
CA ALA A 10 -3.34 -45.09 11.01
C ALA A 10 -4.68 -44.56 11.57
N GLU A 11 -5.15 -45.03 12.71
CA GLU A 11 -6.32 -44.48 13.41
C GLU A 11 -6.08 -43.10 14.04
N ASN A 12 -4.83 -42.75 14.38
CA ASN A 12 -4.48 -41.43 14.87
C ASN A 12 -4.17 -40.41 13.75
N ILE A 13 -4.03 -40.89 12.50
CA ILE A 13 -3.86 -40.03 11.32
C ILE A 13 -5.19 -39.77 10.61
N LEU A 14 -6.15 -40.67 10.74
CA LEU A 14 -7.54 -40.48 10.36
C LEU A 14 -8.22 -39.83 11.55
N GLY A 15 -8.24 -38.48 11.56
CA GLY A 15 -8.96 -37.68 12.57
C GLY A 15 -10.35 -38.28 12.79
N SER A 16 -10.82 -38.32 14.03
CA SER A 16 -12.08 -38.87 14.50
C SER A 16 -13.23 -38.57 13.53
N ASP A 17 -13.75 -39.59 12.88
CA ASP A 17 -14.95 -39.61 12.02
C ASP A 17 -16.25 -39.38 12.84
N SER A 18 -16.22 -38.48 13.83
CA SER A 18 -17.43 -38.04 14.46
C SER A 18 -18.04 -36.96 13.55
N PRO A 19 -19.26 -37.17 13.05
CA PRO A 19 -19.89 -36.16 12.20
C PRO A 19 -19.96 -34.85 12.96
N VAL A 20 -19.55 -33.73 12.30
CA VAL A 20 -19.64 -32.40 12.86
C VAL A 20 -21.09 -32.16 13.28
N GLN A 21 -21.31 -31.89 14.56
CA GLN A 21 -22.64 -31.55 15.05
C GLN A 21 -23.02 -30.17 14.52
N ILE A 22 -24.10 -30.11 13.74
CA ILE A 22 -24.64 -28.84 13.24
C ILE A 22 -25.18 -28.03 14.41
N ASN A 23 -24.66 -26.82 14.57
CA ASN A 23 -25.05 -25.91 15.65
C ASN A 23 -25.34 -24.51 15.09
N VAL A 24 -26.53 -24.35 14.55
CA VAL A 24 -27.01 -23.06 14.01
C VAL A 24 -27.63 -22.23 15.11
N PRO A 25 -27.18 -21.01 15.39
CA PRO A 25 -27.77 -20.13 16.38
C PRO A 25 -29.22 -19.78 16.05
N ASP A 26 -30.06 -19.67 17.06
CA ASP A 26 -31.46 -19.23 16.87
C ASP A 26 -31.53 -17.80 16.29
N ARG A 27 -30.64 -16.94 16.74
CA ARG A 27 -30.52 -15.54 16.27
C ARG A 27 -29.09 -15.21 15.91
N PRO A 28 -28.67 -15.59 14.70
CA PRO A 28 -27.33 -15.24 14.26
C PRO A 28 -27.16 -13.72 14.09
N ALA A 29 -26.03 -13.18 14.53
CA ALA A 29 -25.74 -11.77 14.50
C ALA A 29 -24.30 -11.51 14.04
N LEU A 30 -24.06 -10.33 13.48
CA LEU A 30 -22.72 -9.86 13.10
C LEU A 30 -21.97 -9.23 14.27
N GLU A 31 -22.70 -8.72 15.25
CA GLU A 31 -22.13 -8.00 16.40
C GLU A 31 -21.27 -8.94 17.27
N GLY A 32 -20.07 -8.47 17.59
CA GLY A 32 -19.10 -9.21 18.42
C GLY A 32 -18.28 -10.27 17.69
N LEU A 33 -18.49 -10.48 16.39
CA LEU A 33 -17.73 -11.47 15.62
C LEU A 33 -16.24 -11.12 15.54
N GLU A 34 -15.91 -9.84 15.42
CA GLU A 34 -14.53 -9.39 15.29
C GLU A 34 -13.69 -9.79 16.51
N GLU A 35 -14.18 -9.55 17.70
CA GLU A 35 -13.48 -9.92 18.95
C GLU A 35 -13.41 -11.44 19.11
N LYS A 36 -14.55 -12.13 18.98
CA LYS A 36 -14.67 -13.58 19.12
C LYS A 36 -13.73 -14.33 18.18
N LEU A 37 -13.74 -14.00 16.90
CA LEU A 37 -13.01 -14.73 15.88
C LEU A 37 -11.54 -14.35 15.82
N SER A 38 -11.19 -13.08 16.07
CA SER A 38 -9.79 -12.66 16.17
C SER A 38 -9.08 -13.39 17.31
N GLN A 39 -9.74 -13.55 18.46
CA GLN A 39 -9.20 -14.33 19.58
C GLN A 39 -9.03 -15.80 19.21
N ARG A 40 -10.02 -16.41 18.58
CA ARG A 40 -9.96 -17.79 18.10
C ARG A 40 -8.79 -18.02 17.13
N TRP A 41 -8.64 -17.14 16.13
CA TRP A 41 -7.56 -17.24 15.15
C TRP A 41 -6.18 -17.11 15.78
N ALA A 42 -6.05 -16.26 16.79
CA ALA A 42 -4.81 -16.11 17.55
C ALA A 42 -4.48 -17.38 18.36
N ASP A 43 -5.47 -17.93 19.09
CA ASP A 43 -5.30 -19.13 19.92
C ASP A 43 -4.99 -20.37 19.07
N GLU A 44 -5.66 -20.54 17.94
CA GLU A 44 -5.46 -21.64 16.99
C GLU A 44 -4.27 -21.43 16.05
N LYS A 45 -3.61 -20.26 16.11
CA LYS A 45 -2.49 -19.89 15.20
C LYS A 45 -2.86 -20.07 13.72
N THR A 46 -4.08 -19.66 13.36
CA THR A 46 -4.66 -19.90 12.03
C THR A 46 -3.80 -19.35 10.89
N TYR A 47 -3.09 -18.25 11.12
CA TYR A 47 -2.27 -17.56 10.12
C TYR A 47 -0.76 -17.72 10.30
N ALA A 48 -0.32 -18.59 11.20
CA ALA A 48 1.09 -18.82 11.44
C ALA A 48 1.79 -19.43 10.21
N PHE A 49 2.96 -18.90 9.90
CA PHE A 49 3.84 -19.45 8.88
C PHE A 49 4.59 -20.68 9.41
N ASP A 50 4.60 -21.75 8.67
CA ASP A 50 5.35 -22.96 8.99
C ASP A 50 6.72 -22.92 8.30
N GLU A 51 7.81 -22.86 9.07
CA GLU A 51 9.17 -22.91 8.52
C GLU A 51 9.56 -24.25 7.93
N ASN A 52 8.83 -25.31 8.26
CA ASN A 52 9.06 -26.65 7.71
C ASN A 52 8.43 -26.79 6.32
N THR A 53 8.98 -26.11 5.35
CA THR A 53 8.41 -25.89 4.02
C THR A 53 9.51 -25.78 2.96
N THR A 54 9.14 -25.82 1.69
CA THR A 54 10.02 -25.52 0.55
C THR A 54 9.65 -24.20 -0.09
N ARG A 55 10.55 -23.61 -0.89
CA ARG A 55 10.30 -22.32 -1.57
C ARG A 55 9.05 -22.38 -2.47
N GLU A 56 8.82 -23.49 -3.14
CA GLU A 56 7.70 -23.65 -4.06
C GLU A 56 6.34 -23.64 -3.36
N GLN A 57 6.31 -24.04 -2.11
CA GLN A 57 5.10 -24.04 -1.29
C GLN A 57 4.79 -22.67 -0.67
N VAL A 58 5.78 -21.77 -0.63
CA VAL A 58 5.66 -20.47 0.03
C VAL A 58 5.05 -19.44 -0.89
N TYR A 59 4.21 -18.58 -0.32
CA TYR A 59 3.81 -17.29 -0.90
C TYR A 59 4.19 -16.18 0.09
N SER A 60 5.22 -15.41 -0.21
CA SER A 60 5.77 -14.40 0.68
C SER A 60 5.33 -13.00 0.28
N ILE A 61 4.90 -12.21 1.26
CA ILE A 61 4.35 -10.86 1.09
C ILE A 61 5.21 -9.86 1.83
N ASP A 62 5.68 -8.83 1.12
CA ASP A 62 6.40 -7.70 1.68
C ASP A 62 5.45 -6.51 1.81
N THR A 63 4.77 -6.42 2.94
CA THR A 63 3.78 -5.39 3.24
C THR A 63 4.45 -4.08 3.69
N PRO A 64 3.93 -2.89 3.27
CA PRO A 64 4.47 -1.63 3.73
C PRO A 64 4.36 -1.53 5.26
N PRO A 65 5.47 -1.26 5.97
CA PRO A 65 5.40 -1.02 7.41
C PRO A 65 4.78 0.36 7.65
N PRO A 66 3.61 0.45 8.31
CA PRO A 66 3.03 1.75 8.61
C PRO A 66 3.87 2.50 9.64
N THR A 67 3.87 3.83 9.52
CA THR A 67 4.50 4.71 10.50
C THR A 67 3.60 4.84 11.71
N ALA A 68 3.97 4.20 12.82
CA ALA A 68 3.17 4.14 14.05
C ALA A 68 2.93 5.52 14.70
N SER A 69 3.82 6.48 14.48
CA SER A 69 3.69 7.86 14.98
C SER A 69 2.58 8.68 14.32
N GLY A 70 1.97 8.15 13.26
CA GLY A 70 0.83 8.77 12.61
C GLY A 70 -0.49 8.32 13.21
N SER A 71 -1.62 8.92 12.81
CA SER A 71 -2.93 8.30 12.99
C SER A 71 -3.27 7.48 11.75
N LEU A 72 -3.77 6.27 11.96
CA LEU A 72 -4.38 5.49 10.91
C LEU A 72 -5.55 6.27 10.29
N HIS A 73 -5.71 6.14 8.99
CA HIS A 73 -6.83 6.69 8.24
C HIS A 73 -7.43 5.61 7.33
N VAL A 74 -8.60 5.88 6.76
CA VAL A 74 -9.31 4.91 5.91
C VAL A 74 -8.50 4.38 4.73
N GLY A 75 -7.49 5.13 4.27
CA GLY A 75 -6.57 4.67 3.23
C GLY A 75 -5.74 3.45 3.64
N HIS A 76 -5.36 3.35 4.90
CA HIS A 76 -4.70 2.14 5.44
C HIS A 76 -5.67 0.95 5.41
N MET A 77 -6.90 1.12 5.92
CA MET A 77 -7.91 0.05 5.85
C MET A 77 -8.14 -0.43 4.42
N PHE A 78 -8.22 0.49 3.47
CA PHE A 78 -8.42 0.21 2.07
C PHE A 78 -7.29 -0.63 1.46
N SER A 79 -6.07 -0.13 1.54
CA SER A 79 -4.90 -0.75 0.93
C SER A 79 -4.54 -2.10 1.57
N TYR A 80 -4.56 -2.17 2.90
CA TYR A 80 -4.23 -3.41 3.61
C TYR A 80 -5.31 -4.49 3.47
N THR A 81 -6.58 -4.11 3.35
CA THR A 81 -7.64 -5.07 3.02
C THR A 81 -7.41 -5.71 1.66
N GLN A 82 -7.06 -4.93 0.65
CA GLN A 82 -6.78 -5.46 -0.69
C GLN A 82 -5.62 -6.46 -0.68
N THR A 83 -4.58 -6.19 0.09
CA THR A 83 -3.48 -7.14 0.32
C THR A 83 -3.96 -8.42 0.99
N ASP A 84 -4.75 -8.29 2.04
CA ASP A 84 -5.25 -9.44 2.82
C ASP A 84 -6.18 -10.34 2.01
N VAL A 85 -6.97 -9.79 1.11
CA VAL A 85 -7.78 -10.58 0.16
C VAL A 85 -6.89 -11.52 -0.66
N ILE A 86 -5.78 -11.03 -1.17
CA ILE A 86 -4.82 -11.85 -1.91
C ILE A 86 -4.18 -12.90 -1.00
N ALA A 87 -3.76 -12.53 0.21
CA ALA A 87 -3.15 -13.44 1.18
C ALA A 87 -4.08 -14.60 1.54
N ARG A 88 -5.36 -14.32 1.79
CA ARG A 88 -6.37 -15.31 2.13
C ARG A 88 -6.63 -16.28 0.96
N TYR A 89 -6.75 -15.74 -0.25
CA TYR A 89 -6.87 -16.59 -1.45
C TYR A 89 -5.67 -17.53 -1.60
N GLN A 90 -4.44 -17.02 -1.52
CA GLN A 90 -3.24 -17.83 -1.66
C GLN A 90 -3.15 -18.93 -0.59
N ARG A 91 -3.55 -18.63 0.64
CA ARG A 91 -3.58 -19.63 1.71
C ARG A 91 -4.56 -20.78 1.40
N MET A 92 -5.72 -20.43 0.88
CA MET A 92 -6.74 -21.42 0.50
C MET A 92 -6.34 -22.24 -0.75
N THR A 93 -5.45 -21.74 -1.61
CA THR A 93 -4.87 -22.53 -2.73
C THR A 93 -3.80 -23.54 -2.28
N GLY A 94 -3.54 -23.63 -0.99
CA GLY A 94 -2.55 -24.53 -0.41
C GLY A 94 -1.17 -23.94 -0.21
N LYS A 95 -0.99 -22.65 -0.47
CA LYS A 95 0.28 -21.96 -0.19
C LYS A 95 0.47 -21.75 1.30
N ASN A 96 1.70 -21.92 1.75
CA ASN A 96 2.16 -21.50 3.06
C ASN A 96 2.50 -20.02 2.99
N VAL A 97 1.59 -19.16 3.47
CA VAL A 97 1.69 -17.72 3.31
C VAL A 97 2.60 -17.12 4.37
N PHE A 98 3.69 -16.52 3.93
CA PHE A 98 4.58 -15.71 4.76
C PHE A 98 4.11 -14.26 4.72
N TYR A 99 3.43 -13.84 5.78
CA TYR A 99 2.78 -12.53 5.85
C TYR A 99 3.12 -11.81 7.16
N PRO A 100 4.38 -11.36 7.32
CA PRO A 100 4.77 -10.51 8.44
C PRO A 100 4.30 -9.07 8.21
N LEU A 101 4.11 -8.33 9.30
CA LEU A 101 3.89 -6.89 9.26
C LEU A 101 4.94 -6.21 10.14
N GLY A 102 5.55 -5.16 9.62
CA GLY A 102 6.52 -4.36 10.36
C GLY A 102 5.97 -2.99 10.72
N TRP A 103 6.70 -2.30 11.62
CA TRP A 103 6.45 -0.91 11.99
C TRP A 103 7.62 -0.03 11.55
N ASP A 104 7.33 1.09 10.90
CA ASP A 104 8.33 2.11 10.56
C ASP A 104 8.31 3.21 11.62
N ASP A 105 9.15 3.03 12.64
CA ASP A 105 9.12 3.83 13.86
C ASP A 105 10.15 4.96 13.86
N ASN A 106 11.11 4.95 12.98
CA ASN A 106 12.21 5.91 12.99
C ASN A 106 11.93 7.19 12.20
N GLY A 107 12.78 8.17 12.39
CA GLY A 107 12.80 9.41 11.64
C GLY A 107 11.93 10.53 12.20
N LEU A 108 11.84 11.59 11.41
CA LEU A 108 11.22 12.85 11.78
C LEU A 108 9.76 12.75 12.26
N PRO A 109 8.89 11.93 11.67
CA PRO A 109 7.51 11.83 12.14
C PRO A 109 7.40 11.38 13.58
N THR A 110 8.18 10.36 13.99
CA THR A 110 8.21 9.86 15.35
C THR A 110 8.80 10.87 16.31
N GLU A 111 9.91 11.50 15.95
CA GLU A 111 10.51 12.54 16.77
C GLU A 111 9.53 13.69 17.02
N ARG A 112 8.84 14.17 16.01
CA ARG A 112 7.81 15.21 16.16
C ARG A 112 6.64 14.76 17.03
N ARG A 113 6.20 13.53 16.87
CA ARG A 113 5.13 12.93 17.70
C ARG A 113 5.53 12.94 19.17
N VAL A 114 6.75 12.51 19.46
CA VAL A 114 7.31 12.43 20.84
C VAL A 114 7.51 13.83 21.42
N GLN A 115 8.10 14.75 20.67
CA GLN A 115 8.28 16.14 21.11
C GLN A 115 6.95 16.79 21.48
N ASN A 116 5.95 16.66 20.61
CA ASN A 116 4.64 17.25 20.85
C ASN A 116 3.85 16.57 21.96
N TYR A 117 4.01 15.27 22.13
CA TYR A 117 3.31 14.51 23.17
C TYR A 117 3.85 14.84 24.57
N TYR A 118 5.18 14.79 24.74
CA TYR A 118 5.81 15.03 26.03
C TYR A 118 6.15 16.51 26.30
N GLY A 119 6.19 17.34 25.27
CA GLY A 119 6.63 18.74 25.38
C GLY A 119 8.12 18.86 25.71
N VAL A 120 8.98 18.12 25.00
CA VAL A 120 10.43 18.11 25.15
C VAL A 120 11.13 18.35 23.83
N LEU A 121 12.40 18.80 23.87
CA LEU A 121 13.26 18.92 22.71
C LEU A 121 14.53 18.09 22.92
N CYS A 122 14.97 17.38 21.90
CA CYS A 122 16.24 16.68 21.91
C CYS A 122 17.39 17.66 21.71
N ASP A 123 18.38 17.60 22.58
CA ASP A 123 19.63 18.36 22.47
C ASP A 123 20.82 17.45 22.82
N PRO A 124 21.60 17.00 21.82
CA PRO A 124 22.72 16.09 22.06
C PRO A 124 23.83 16.68 22.92
N SER A 125 23.85 18.01 23.15
CA SER A 125 24.82 18.67 24.05
C SER A 125 24.47 18.55 25.54
N VAL A 126 23.23 18.12 25.84
CA VAL A 126 22.77 17.90 27.20
C VAL A 126 23.20 16.52 27.66
N ALA A 127 23.77 16.44 28.90
CA ALA A 127 24.14 15.17 29.48
C ALA A 127 22.92 14.30 29.83
N ASP A 128 23.12 12.98 29.82
CA ASP A 128 22.11 12.03 30.29
C ASP A 128 21.68 12.31 31.72
N ASN A 129 20.40 12.19 31.97
CA ASN A 129 19.80 12.45 33.28
C ASN A 129 18.75 11.37 33.57
N ASP A 130 19.03 10.53 34.58
CA ASP A 130 18.12 9.46 35.00
C ASP A 130 16.76 9.99 35.49
N SER A 131 16.72 11.25 35.96
CA SER A 131 15.52 11.92 36.44
C SER A 131 14.89 12.87 35.39
N PHE A 132 15.20 12.71 34.12
CA PHE A 132 14.69 13.61 33.05
C PHE A 132 13.18 13.69 33.00
N ARG A 133 12.47 12.63 33.44
CA ARG A 133 11.00 12.57 33.46
C ARG A 133 10.38 13.61 34.41
N ASP A 134 11.13 14.05 35.44
CA ASP A 134 10.72 15.12 36.35
C ASP A 134 10.63 16.49 35.66
N LEU A 135 11.27 16.62 34.51
CA LEU A 135 11.17 17.83 33.67
C LEU A 135 9.88 17.89 32.86
N ILE A 136 9.15 16.79 32.71
CA ILE A 136 7.91 16.70 31.96
C ILE A 136 6.74 17.10 32.86
N THR A 137 5.88 17.98 32.40
CA THR A 137 4.64 18.31 33.10
C THR A 137 3.58 17.24 32.83
N TRP A 138 2.98 16.70 33.89
CA TRP A 138 1.98 15.63 33.83
C TRP A 138 0.62 16.09 34.31
N LYS A 139 -0.46 15.51 33.75
CA LYS A 139 -1.82 15.60 34.26
C LYS A 139 -2.06 14.59 35.40
N ALA A 140 -3.17 14.78 36.15
CA ALA A 140 -3.56 13.87 37.20
C ALA A 140 -3.85 12.42 36.73
N ASP A 141 -4.20 12.23 35.46
CA ASP A 141 -4.45 10.94 34.82
C ASP A 141 -3.16 10.23 34.34
N GLY A 142 -1.99 10.81 34.58
CA GLY A 142 -0.71 10.26 34.18
C GLY A 142 -0.31 10.54 32.72
N THR A 143 -1.05 11.39 32.01
CA THR A 143 -0.67 11.80 30.65
C THR A 143 0.14 13.09 30.64
N PRO A 144 1.05 13.30 29.65
CA PRO A 144 1.81 14.55 29.55
C PRO A 144 0.91 15.77 29.30
N LYS A 145 1.36 16.91 29.85
CA LYS A 145 0.71 18.20 29.67
C LYS A 145 1.73 19.22 29.18
N PRO A 146 2.08 19.24 27.88
CA PRO A 146 3.08 20.16 27.37
C PRO A 146 2.61 21.63 27.44
N ASP A 147 3.58 22.55 27.68
CA ASP A 147 3.33 23.99 27.50
C ASP A 147 3.02 24.28 26.04
N ARG A 148 2.17 25.28 25.78
CA ARG A 148 1.84 25.69 24.42
C ARG A 148 3.01 26.28 23.64
N SER A 149 3.97 26.87 24.35
CA SER A 149 5.16 27.45 23.76
C SER A 149 6.33 26.47 23.76
N GLN A 150 6.75 26.03 22.58
CA GLN A 150 7.92 25.16 22.41
C GLN A 150 9.20 25.78 22.98
N ALA A 151 9.29 27.10 23.05
CA ALA A 151 10.44 27.79 23.67
C ALA A 151 10.62 27.48 25.15
N LYS A 152 9.55 27.02 25.83
CA LYS A 152 9.57 26.62 27.25
C LYS A 152 9.78 25.14 27.45
N TRP A 153 9.83 24.36 26.38
CA TRP A 153 10.03 22.92 26.52
C TRP A 153 11.44 22.61 27.01
N PRO A 154 11.57 21.70 27.98
CA PRO A 154 12.87 21.28 28.46
C PRO A 154 13.65 20.58 27.36
N ARG A 155 14.97 20.78 27.38
CA ARG A 155 15.91 20.08 26.52
C ARG A 155 16.44 18.86 27.27
N ILE A 156 16.38 17.70 26.64
CA ILE A 156 16.86 16.43 27.17
C ILE A 156 17.92 15.83 26.24
N SER A 157 18.76 14.95 26.79
CA SER A 157 19.81 14.30 26.01
C SER A 157 19.27 13.43 24.89
N ARG A 158 20.14 13.07 23.94
CA ARG A 158 19.80 12.13 22.85
C ARG A 158 19.30 10.78 23.42
N ASN A 159 19.99 10.22 24.41
CA ASN A 159 19.61 8.92 24.96
C ASN A 159 18.26 8.97 25.69
N ASN A 160 18.01 9.99 26.48
CA ASN A 160 16.72 10.19 27.15
C ASN A 160 15.58 10.42 26.14
N PHE A 161 15.86 11.14 25.05
CA PHE A 161 14.89 11.35 23.97
C PHE A 161 14.57 10.03 23.23
N ILE A 162 15.58 9.20 22.95
CA ILE A 162 15.39 7.89 22.32
C ILE A 162 14.53 6.99 23.21
N GLU A 163 14.75 7.01 24.54
CA GLU A 163 13.94 6.25 25.50
C GLU A 163 12.44 6.62 25.38
N LEU A 164 12.11 7.90 25.30
CA LEU A 164 10.73 8.35 25.08
C LEU A 164 10.17 7.94 23.71
N CYS A 165 11.01 7.97 22.67
CA CYS A 165 10.62 7.50 21.35
C CYS A 165 10.26 6.02 21.34
N GLU A 166 11.08 5.18 21.98
CA GLU A 166 10.83 3.75 22.11
C GLU A 166 9.53 3.45 22.85
N GLU A 167 9.29 4.13 23.96
CA GLU A 167 8.07 3.93 24.75
C GLU A 167 6.81 4.32 24.00
N LEU A 168 6.79 5.52 23.42
CA LEU A 168 5.59 6.01 22.72
C LEU A 168 5.32 5.21 21.44
N ALA A 169 6.38 4.79 20.71
CA ALA A 169 6.23 3.97 19.53
C ALA A 169 5.54 2.63 19.87
N VAL A 170 5.95 1.96 20.95
CA VAL A 170 5.33 0.70 21.40
C VAL A 170 3.84 0.89 21.73
N GLU A 171 3.46 2.00 22.37
CA GLU A 171 2.05 2.27 22.66
C GLU A 171 1.24 2.55 21.36
N ASP A 172 1.80 3.33 20.46
CA ASP A 172 1.16 3.62 19.18
C ASP A 172 1.02 2.34 18.30
N GLU A 173 2.03 1.45 18.28
CA GLU A 173 1.98 0.15 17.59
C GLU A 173 0.81 -0.73 18.06
N LYS A 174 0.57 -0.80 19.36
CA LYS A 174 -0.55 -1.59 19.93
C LYS A 174 -1.90 -1.10 19.41
N VAL A 175 -2.08 0.22 19.27
CA VAL A 175 -3.30 0.81 18.72
C VAL A 175 -3.50 0.39 17.26
N PHE A 176 -2.43 0.40 16.47
CA PHE A 176 -2.46 -0.02 15.07
C PHE A 176 -2.70 -1.52 14.92
N GLU A 177 -2.01 -2.36 15.70
CA GLU A 177 -2.20 -3.81 15.71
C GLU A 177 -3.65 -4.17 16.05
N ASN A 178 -4.22 -3.54 17.07
CA ASN A 178 -5.61 -3.77 17.46
C ASN A 178 -6.58 -3.40 16.33
N LEU A 179 -6.36 -2.28 15.64
CA LEU A 179 -7.18 -1.89 14.50
C LEU A 179 -7.08 -2.89 13.34
N PHE A 180 -5.88 -3.31 12.98
CA PHE A 180 -5.66 -4.29 11.91
C PHE A 180 -6.20 -5.68 12.26
N THR A 181 -6.11 -6.07 13.52
CA THR A 181 -6.71 -7.32 14.01
C THR A 181 -8.24 -7.24 13.94
N THR A 182 -8.84 -6.12 14.33
CA THR A 182 -10.28 -5.87 14.21
C THR A 182 -10.73 -5.86 12.76
N LEU A 183 -9.94 -5.28 11.85
CA LEU A 183 -10.20 -5.29 10.40
C LEU A 183 -10.12 -6.71 9.82
N GLY A 184 -9.47 -7.63 10.50
CA GLY A 184 -9.35 -9.03 10.11
C GLY A 184 -8.17 -9.31 9.19
N LEU A 185 -7.06 -8.59 9.32
CA LEU A 185 -5.85 -8.92 8.56
C LEU A 185 -5.28 -10.28 9.00
N SER A 186 -4.98 -11.14 8.04
CA SER A 186 -4.44 -12.48 8.26
C SER A 186 -2.91 -12.49 8.39
N VAL A 187 -2.38 -11.50 9.07
CA VAL A 187 -0.95 -11.33 9.37
C VAL A 187 -0.49 -12.36 10.40
N ASP A 188 0.70 -12.88 10.23
CA ASP A 188 1.40 -13.63 11.29
C ASP A 188 2.09 -12.65 12.26
N TRP A 189 1.36 -12.26 13.30
CA TRP A 189 1.83 -11.30 14.30
C TRP A 189 3.05 -11.79 15.11
N SER A 190 3.35 -13.08 15.12
CA SER A 190 4.56 -13.63 15.76
C SER A 190 5.85 -13.25 15.02
N ARG A 191 5.74 -12.74 13.79
CA ARG A 191 6.84 -12.32 12.93
C ARG A 191 6.92 -10.81 12.74
N THR A 192 6.25 -10.06 13.59
CA THR A 192 6.30 -8.59 13.58
C THR A 192 7.72 -8.12 13.85
N TYR A 193 8.12 -7.09 13.12
CA TYR A 193 9.40 -6.41 13.29
C TYR A 193 9.19 -4.90 13.39
N ARG A 194 10.20 -4.20 13.90
CA ARG A 194 10.29 -2.74 13.90
C ARG A 194 11.54 -2.35 13.12
N THR A 195 11.47 -1.32 12.30
CA THR A 195 12.64 -0.86 11.53
C THR A 195 13.81 -0.40 12.41
N ILE A 196 13.54 -0.17 13.68
CA ILE A 196 14.49 0.29 14.70
C ILE A 196 14.88 -0.78 15.73
N ASP A 197 14.32 -1.98 15.69
CA ASP A 197 14.70 -3.06 16.60
C ASP A 197 16.14 -3.57 16.36
N ALA A 198 16.67 -4.37 17.27
CA ALA A 198 18.05 -4.84 17.18
C ALA A 198 18.34 -5.65 15.91
N HIS A 199 17.39 -6.49 15.49
CA HIS A 199 17.51 -7.27 14.26
C HIS A 199 17.52 -6.35 13.03
N SER A 200 16.57 -5.43 12.92
CA SER A 200 16.46 -4.49 11.80
C SER A 200 17.66 -3.55 11.71
N ARG A 201 18.17 -3.07 12.85
CA ARG A 201 19.40 -2.28 12.88
C ARG A 201 20.62 -3.07 12.40
N LYS A 202 20.74 -4.33 12.84
CA LYS A 202 21.80 -5.22 12.37
C LYS A 202 21.75 -5.41 10.85
N VAL A 203 20.58 -5.72 10.30
CA VAL A 203 20.39 -5.92 8.84
C VAL A 203 20.71 -4.63 8.09
N SER A 204 20.23 -3.49 8.55
CA SER A 204 20.44 -2.20 7.89
C SER A 204 21.92 -1.78 7.90
N GLN A 205 22.61 -1.97 9.02
CA GLN A 205 24.04 -1.68 9.12
C GLN A 205 24.88 -2.66 8.31
N LEU A 206 24.53 -3.94 8.31
CA LEU A 206 25.18 -4.95 7.48
C LEU A 206 25.07 -4.63 5.99
N ALA A 207 23.87 -4.25 5.54
CA ALA A 207 23.64 -3.83 4.16
C ALA A 207 24.51 -2.62 3.80
N PHE A 208 24.59 -1.63 4.68
CA PHE A 208 25.44 -0.48 4.47
C PHE A 208 26.93 -0.87 4.36
N LEU A 209 27.44 -1.72 5.25
CA LEU A 209 28.84 -2.17 5.20
C LEU A 209 29.15 -2.95 3.92
N LYS A 210 28.23 -3.78 3.45
CA LYS A 210 28.41 -4.50 2.19
C LYS A 210 28.37 -3.58 0.97
N ASP A 211 27.45 -2.62 0.94
CA ASP A 211 27.39 -1.60 -0.11
C ASP A 211 28.67 -0.72 -0.11
N LEU A 212 29.18 -0.38 1.06
CA LEU A 212 30.43 0.38 1.20
C LEU A 212 31.64 -0.42 0.67
N ALA A 213 31.75 -1.69 1.05
CA ALA A 213 32.82 -2.57 0.60
C ALA A 213 32.79 -2.81 -0.91
N ALA A 214 31.60 -2.87 -1.52
CA ALA A 214 31.39 -3.02 -2.95
C ALA A 214 31.52 -1.71 -3.75
N GLY A 215 31.73 -0.56 -3.09
CA GLY A 215 31.75 0.75 -3.72
C GLY A 215 30.37 1.29 -4.14
N ASN A 216 29.29 0.66 -3.71
CA ASN A 216 27.92 1.13 -3.95
C ASN A 216 27.52 2.26 -3.01
N ALA A 217 28.04 2.27 -1.79
CA ALA A 217 27.89 3.38 -0.86
C ALA A 217 29.16 4.19 -0.78
N TYR A 218 29.03 5.49 -0.66
CA TYR A 218 30.18 6.41 -0.55
C TYR A 218 29.76 7.71 0.17
N MET A 219 30.75 8.41 0.68
CA MET A 219 30.59 9.72 1.29
C MET A 219 31.16 10.79 0.38
N ALA A 220 30.46 11.92 0.26
CA ALA A 220 30.93 13.07 -0.49
C ALA A 220 30.45 14.38 0.15
N GLU A 221 31.28 15.40 0.06
CA GLU A 221 30.84 16.76 0.30
C GLU A 221 30.28 17.33 -1.00
N ALA A 222 29.02 17.67 -1.01
CA ALA A 222 28.29 18.07 -2.20
C ALA A 222 27.17 19.06 -1.89
N PRO A 223 26.69 19.81 -2.94
CA PRO A 223 25.47 20.58 -2.83
C PRO A 223 24.30 19.67 -2.45
N THR A 224 23.63 20.02 -1.35
CA THR A 224 22.58 19.20 -0.75
C THR A 224 21.30 20.00 -0.58
N MET A 225 20.17 19.46 -1.03
CA MET A 225 18.83 20.01 -0.71
C MET A 225 18.61 19.89 0.80
N TRP A 226 18.23 20.98 1.43
CA TRP A 226 18.25 21.14 2.88
C TRP A 226 17.00 21.82 3.40
N ASP A 227 16.35 21.17 4.37
CA ASP A 227 15.26 21.79 5.14
C ASP A 227 15.82 22.58 6.31
N VAL A 228 15.63 23.88 6.27
CA VAL A 228 16.17 24.83 7.26
C VAL A 228 15.43 24.80 8.60
N THR A 229 14.20 24.27 8.62
CA THR A 229 13.40 24.13 9.86
C THR A 229 13.83 22.90 10.63
N PHE A 230 13.90 21.77 9.96
CA PHE A 230 14.31 20.49 10.56
C PHE A 230 15.83 20.32 10.58
N ARG A 231 16.56 21.14 9.86
CA ARG A 231 18.03 21.14 9.73
C ARG A 231 18.55 19.78 9.30
N THR A 232 17.99 19.28 8.21
CA THR A 232 18.34 17.96 7.65
C THR A 232 18.34 17.97 6.14
N ALA A 233 19.14 17.07 5.57
CA ALA A 233 19.17 16.81 4.13
C ALA A 233 17.85 16.18 3.66
N VAL A 234 17.50 16.44 2.41
CA VAL A 234 16.30 15.93 1.73
C VAL A 234 16.70 15.27 0.42
N ALA A 235 16.23 14.03 0.20
CA ALA A 235 16.52 13.30 -1.02
C ALA A 235 15.60 13.73 -2.18
N GLN A 236 16.01 13.46 -3.42
CA GLN A 236 15.22 13.80 -4.62
C GLN A 236 13.78 13.25 -4.56
N ALA A 237 13.59 12.05 -4.03
CA ALA A 237 12.28 11.41 -3.91
C ALA A 237 11.30 12.10 -2.95
N GLU A 238 11.82 12.92 -2.02
CA GLU A 238 11.05 13.61 -0.99
C GLU A 238 10.72 15.08 -1.37
N LEU A 239 11.07 15.49 -2.59
CA LEU A 239 10.83 16.84 -3.08
C LEU A 239 9.40 17.02 -3.58
N GLU A 240 8.81 18.15 -3.23
CA GLU A 240 7.51 18.59 -3.70
C GLU A 240 7.61 20.00 -4.30
N ASP A 241 7.02 20.20 -5.47
CA ASP A 241 6.91 21.56 -6.06
C ASP A 241 5.62 22.22 -5.57
N LYS A 242 5.77 23.42 -5.00
CA LYS A 242 4.64 24.27 -4.62
C LYS A 242 4.69 25.59 -5.37
N GLU A 243 3.60 25.96 -6.02
CA GLU A 243 3.47 27.26 -6.65
C GLU A 243 3.51 28.38 -5.60
N ARG A 244 4.45 29.30 -5.78
CA ARG A 244 4.66 30.43 -4.86
C ARG A 244 4.74 31.75 -5.63
N PRO A 245 4.20 32.83 -5.05
CA PRO A 245 4.43 34.16 -5.56
C PRO A 245 5.89 34.54 -5.39
N GLY A 246 6.47 35.13 -6.42
CA GLY A 246 7.81 35.68 -6.45
C GLY A 246 7.84 36.93 -7.35
N ALA A 247 9.03 37.40 -7.63
CA ALA A 247 9.22 38.50 -8.58
C ALA A 247 10.58 38.41 -9.27
N TYR A 248 10.63 38.79 -10.54
CA TYR A 248 11.87 39.01 -11.24
C TYR A 248 12.40 40.42 -10.91
N HIS A 249 13.67 40.45 -10.52
CA HIS A 249 14.44 41.66 -10.30
C HIS A 249 15.41 41.82 -11.43
N ARG A 250 15.36 42.93 -12.15
CA ARG A 250 16.26 43.24 -13.25
C ARG A 250 17.48 44.01 -12.73
N ILE A 251 18.63 43.40 -12.78
CA ILE A 251 19.86 43.81 -12.11
C ILE A 251 20.96 44.01 -13.15
N SER A 252 21.79 45.08 -12.99
CA SER A 252 22.92 45.36 -13.89
C SER A 252 24.23 44.78 -13.38
N PHE A 253 24.92 44.06 -14.25
CA PHE A 253 26.34 43.74 -14.15
C PHE A 253 27.13 44.67 -15.03
N HIS A 254 28.38 44.92 -14.69
CA HIS A 254 29.20 45.94 -15.37
C HIS A 254 30.36 45.27 -16.15
N ARG A 255 30.46 45.59 -17.44
CA ARG A 255 31.62 45.20 -18.25
C ARG A 255 32.79 46.12 -17.92
N PRO A 256 34.07 45.71 -18.21
CA PRO A 256 35.22 46.55 -17.99
C PRO A 256 35.17 47.91 -18.73
N ASN A 257 34.43 48.00 -19.82
CA ASN A 257 34.22 49.24 -20.60
C ASN A 257 33.09 50.12 -20.05
N GLY A 258 32.46 49.75 -18.96
CA GLY A 258 31.35 50.46 -18.32
C GLY A 258 29.95 50.13 -18.86
N GLU A 259 29.85 49.33 -19.92
CA GLU A 259 28.55 48.87 -20.43
C GLU A 259 27.86 47.94 -19.42
N LYS A 260 26.53 48.05 -19.34
CA LYS A 260 25.75 47.20 -18.47
C LYS A 260 25.25 45.93 -19.18
N VAL A 261 25.34 44.80 -18.50
CA VAL A 261 24.66 43.52 -18.87
C VAL A 261 23.53 43.32 -17.87
N TRP A 262 22.31 43.34 -18.36
CA TRP A 262 21.12 43.18 -17.55
C TRP A 262 20.73 41.73 -17.43
N ILE A 263 20.54 41.24 -16.18
CA ILE A 263 19.99 39.96 -15.86
C ILE A 263 18.64 40.11 -15.13
N GLU A 264 17.85 39.05 -15.15
CA GLU A 264 16.65 38.97 -14.32
C GLU A 264 16.76 37.75 -13.39
N THR A 265 16.54 37.97 -12.10
CA THR A 265 16.63 36.96 -11.06
C THR A 265 15.44 37.01 -10.10
N THR A 266 15.02 35.84 -9.63
CA THR A 266 14.03 35.73 -8.55
C THR A 266 14.69 35.73 -7.16
N ARG A 267 16.02 35.60 -7.11
CA ARG A 267 16.79 35.49 -5.86
C ARG A 267 17.93 36.50 -5.79
N PRO A 268 17.62 37.81 -5.70
CA PRO A 268 18.66 38.86 -5.66
C PRO A 268 19.57 38.75 -4.45
N GLU A 269 19.12 38.12 -3.35
CA GLU A 269 19.92 37.88 -2.13
C GLU A 269 21.14 37.01 -2.37
N LEU A 270 21.14 36.20 -3.41
CA LEU A 270 22.27 35.32 -3.76
C LEU A 270 23.37 36.04 -4.57
N LEU A 271 23.18 37.31 -4.90
CA LEU A 271 24.14 38.09 -5.68
C LEU A 271 25.61 37.97 -5.17
N PRO A 272 25.88 38.03 -3.84
CA PRO A 272 27.27 37.88 -3.37
C PRO A 272 27.89 36.51 -3.59
N SER A 273 27.07 35.45 -3.88
CA SER A 273 27.57 34.13 -4.22
C SER A 273 27.64 33.84 -5.74
N CYS A 274 27.42 34.84 -6.58
CA CYS A 274 27.50 34.67 -8.02
C CYS A 274 28.90 34.21 -8.48
N VAL A 275 28.94 33.18 -9.30
CA VAL A 275 30.18 32.57 -9.84
C VAL A 275 30.32 32.74 -11.35
N ALA A 276 29.21 32.89 -12.06
CA ALA A 276 29.19 33.11 -13.51
C ALA A 276 27.85 33.69 -13.95
N LEU A 277 27.83 34.26 -15.15
CA LEU A 277 26.59 34.46 -15.92
C LEU A 277 26.53 33.38 -17.01
N VAL A 278 25.33 32.94 -17.38
CA VAL A 278 25.12 31.89 -18.38
C VAL A 278 24.00 32.26 -19.35
N ALA A 279 24.23 32.02 -20.63
CA ALA A 279 23.24 32.16 -21.69
C ALA A 279 23.31 30.99 -22.66
N HIS A 280 22.25 30.81 -23.46
CA HIS A 280 22.24 29.74 -24.47
C HIS A 280 23.33 29.97 -25.53
N PRO A 281 24.04 28.91 -26.00
CA PRO A 281 25.10 29.04 -27.00
C PRO A 281 24.68 29.71 -28.31
N ASP A 282 23.40 29.55 -28.70
CA ASP A 282 22.84 30.10 -29.94
C ASP A 282 22.13 31.44 -29.74
N ASP A 283 22.20 32.04 -28.55
CA ASP A 283 21.59 33.34 -28.31
C ASP A 283 22.50 34.46 -28.84
N GLU A 284 22.13 35.00 -29.97
CA GLU A 284 22.90 36.03 -30.67
C GLU A 284 23.12 37.32 -29.83
N ARG A 285 22.27 37.59 -28.82
CA ARG A 285 22.42 38.75 -27.93
C ARG A 285 23.65 38.64 -27.05
N TYR A 286 24.01 37.43 -26.64
CA TYR A 286 25.08 37.15 -25.68
C TYR A 286 26.29 36.46 -26.27
N LYS A 287 26.17 35.93 -27.48
CA LYS A 287 27.25 35.23 -28.20
C LYS A 287 28.57 36.01 -28.25
N PRO A 288 28.57 37.36 -28.51
CA PRO A 288 29.80 38.15 -28.50
C PRO A 288 30.43 38.31 -27.11
N LEU A 289 29.71 37.97 -26.05
CA LEU A 289 30.11 38.20 -24.66
C LEU A 289 30.72 36.94 -24.02
N PHE A 290 30.54 35.77 -24.62
CA PHE A 290 31.10 34.54 -24.05
C PHE A 290 32.62 34.60 -23.88
N GLY A 291 33.09 34.17 -22.71
CA GLY A 291 34.51 34.24 -22.35
C GLY A 291 34.97 35.63 -21.84
N THR A 292 34.10 36.62 -21.84
CA THR A 292 34.40 37.93 -21.24
C THR A 292 33.93 37.99 -19.76
N THR A 293 34.49 38.94 -19.01
CA THR A 293 34.15 39.11 -17.60
C THR A 293 33.24 40.31 -17.39
N VAL A 294 32.44 40.22 -16.32
CA VAL A 294 31.61 41.31 -15.79
C VAL A 294 31.76 41.38 -14.27
N THR A 295 31.49 42.55 -13.70
CA THR A 295 31.55 42.79 -12.27
C THR A 295 30.13 42.86 -11.70
N SER A 296 29.84 42.09 -10.63
CA SER A 296 28.55 42.16 -9.96
C SER A 296 28.30 43.50 -9.28
N PRO A 297 27.08 44.00 -9.28
CA PRO A 297 26.76 45.22 -8.53
C PRO A 297 26.87 44.95 -7.03
N LEU A 298 26.96 45.99 -6.24
CA LEU A 298 27.07 46.04 -4.79
C LEU A 298 28.34 45.42 -4.19
N PHE A 299 28.71 44.23 -4.61
CA PHE A 299 29.76 43.39 -4.00
C PHE A 299 31.10 43.41 -4.80
N GLY A 300 31.05 43.88 -6.03
CA GLY A 300 32.25 44.06 -6.85
C GLY A 300 32.96 42.77 -7.26
N VAL A 301 32.24 41.66 -7.36
CA VAL A 301 32.80 40.36 -7.69
C VAL A 301 32.90 40.20 -9.22
N GLU A 302 34.08 39.85 -9.73
CA GLU A 302 34.27 39.58 -11.13
C GLU A 302 33.86 38.14 -11.46
N VAL A 303 33.04 37.97 -12.50
CA VAL A 303 32.56 36.68 -13.01
C VAL A 303 32.62 36.61 -14.53
N GLU A 304 32.74 35.41 -15.08
CA GLU A 304 32.78 35.15 -16.53
C GLU A 304 31.36 34.88 -17.07
N ILE A 305 31.13 35.29 -18.33
CA ILE A 305 29.93 34.96 -19.08
C ILE A 305 30.19 33.66 -19.85
N LYS A 306 29.41 32.61 -19.57
CA LYS A 306 29.55 31.28 -20.14
C LYS A 306 28.34 30.87 -20.96
N ALA A 307 28.54 29.91 -21.86
CA ALA A 307 27.48 29.33 -22.68
C ALA A 307 27.08 27.95 -22.14
N HIS A 308 25.78 27.67 -22.09
CA HIS A 308 25.25 26.36 -21.71
C HIS A 308 23.87 26.11 -22.33
N PRO A 309 23.60 24.92 -22.92
CA PRO A 309 22.33 24.62 -23.61
C PRO A 309 21.10 24.59 -22.70
N LEU A 310 21.26 24.43 -21.40
CA LEU A 310 20.14 24.49 -20.44
C LEU A 310 19.68 25.93 -20.13
N ALA A 311 20.43 26.96 -20.52
CA ALA A 311 19.98 28.33 -20.42
C ALA A 311 18.85 28.57 -21.43
N GLN A 312 17.72 29.13 -20.97
CA GLN A 312 16.53 29.35 -21.78
C GLN A 312 16.47 30.79 -22.29
N PRO A 313 16.59 31.02 -23.63
CA PRO A 313 16.62 32.38 -24.19
C PRO A 313 15.37 33.21 -23.95
N ASP A 314 14.23 32.57 -23.75
CA ASP A 314 12.92 33.16 -23.54
C ASP A 314 12.55 33.34 -22.05
N LYS A 315 13.39 32.89 -21.14
CA LYS A 315 13.18 33.01 -19.70
C LYS A 315 13.87 34.25 -19.16
N GLY A 316 13.11 35.20 -18.64
CA GLY A 316 13.62 36.46 -18.15
C GLY A 316 14.39 37.24 -19.24
N ALA A 317 15.61 37.66 -18.93
CA ALA A 317 16.50 38.33 -19.88
C ALA A 317 17.23 37.38 -20.86
N GLY A 318 17.05 36.05 -20.73
CA GLY A 318 17.76 35.02 -21.49
C GLY A 318 19.20 34.79 -21.02
N ILE A 319 19.67 35.55 -20.06
CA ILE A 319 20.94 35.39 -19.36
C ILE A 319 20.69 35.37 -17.87
N ALA A 320 21.24 34.40 -17.18
CA ALA A 320 21.03 34.15 -15.77
C ALA A 320 22.34 34.22 -14.97
N MET A 321 22.27 34.65 -13.71
CA MET A 321 23.38 34.50 -12.79
C MET A 321 23.36 33.09 -12.18
N ILE A 322 24.51 32.48 -12.08
CA ILE A 322 24.73 31.22 -11.38
C ILE A 322 25.29 31.56 -10.00
N CYS A 323 24.56 31.19 -8.96
CA CYS A 323 24.93 31.52 -7.58
C CYS A 323 25.30 30.23 -6.83
N THR A 324 26.16 29.45 -7.36
CA THR A 324 26.61 28.13 -6.91
C THR A 324 25.46 27.18 -6.65
N PHE A 325 24.57 27.48 -5.70
CA PHE A 325 23.48 26.61 -5.26
C PHE A 325 22.16 27.39 -5.13
N GLY A 326 21.81 28.19 -6.12
CA GLY A 326 20.53 28.92 -6.14
C GLY A 326 19.32 28.01 -6.36
N ASP A 327 19.44 27.09 -7.30
CA ASP A 327 18.48 26.03 -7.60
C ASP A 327 19.16 24.77 -8.15
N THR A 328 18.40 23.78 -8.55
CA THR A 328 18.91 22.51 -9.09
C THR A 328 19.62 22.69 -10.44
N THR A 329 19.22 23.67 -11.24
CA THR A 329 19.89 24.02 -12.50
C THR A 329 21.25 24.64 -12.23
N ASP A 330 21.36 25.50 -11.24
CA ASP A 330 22.65 26.06 -10.79
C ASP A 330 23.64 24.97 -10.39
N VAL A 331 23.20 23.93 -9.72
CA VAL A 331 24.03 22.76 -9.36
C VAL A 331 24.53 22.03 -10.60
N THR A 332 23.67 21.88 -11.62
CA THR A 332 24.07 21.26 -12.89
C THR A 332 25.12 22.10 -13.60
N TRP A 333 24.90 23.41 -13.73
CA TRP A 333 25.87 24.34 -14.32
C TRP A 333 27.19 24.39 -13.55
N TRP A 334 27.12 24.44 -12.22
CA TRP A 334 28.30 24.39 -11.36
C TRP A 334 29.18 23.18 -11.65
N ARG A 335 28.57 22.01 -11.77
CA ARG A 335 29.26 20.75 -12.05
C ARG A 335 29.82 20.69 -13.46
N GLU A 336 29.00 20.96 -14.47
CA GLU A 336 29.38 20.83 -15.89
C GLU A 336 30.38 21.89 -16.35
N LEU A 337 30.24 23.10 -15.84
CA LEU A 337 31.13 24.21 -16.12
C LEU A 337 32.33 24.29 -15.17
N GLN A 338 32.43 23.38 -14.20
CA GLN A 338 33.49 23.31 -13.18
C GLN A 338 33.71 24.66 -12.48
N LEU A 339 32.62 25.26 -11.98
CA LEU A 339 32.61 26.57 -11.33
C LEU A 339 33.07 26.47 -9.86
N ASP A 340 33.55 27.60 -9.34
CA ASP A 340 33.89 27.74 -7.92
C ASP A 340 32.68 27.51 -7.01
N THR A 341 32.95 27.10 -5.77
CA THR A 341 31.90 26.95 -4.76
C THR A 341 31.83 28.18 -3.86
N ARG A 342 30.75 28.93 -3.93
CA ARG A 342 30.51 30.16 -3.15
C ARG A 342 29.21 30.03 -2.32
N ALA A 343 29.13 29.03 -1.47
CA ALA A 343 27.98 28.80 -0.61
C ALA A 343 27.99 29.77 0.58
N LEU A 344 26.89 30.52 0.76
CA LEU A 344 26.73 31.49 1.84
C LEU A 344 25.60 31.16 2.81
N ILE A 345 24.67 30.32 2.42
CA ILE A 345 23.55 29.91 3.28
C ILE A 345 23.96 28.72 4.11
N GLY A 346 23.91 28.87 5.43
CA GLY A 346 24.23 27.82 6.37
C GLY A 346 23.05 26.87 6.65
N ARG A 347 23.30 25.84 7.45
CA ARG A 347 22.34 24.83 7.88
C ARG A 347 21.11 25.38 8.65
N ASP A 348 21.26 26.59 9.24
CA ASP A 348 20.20 27.31 9.92
C ASP A 348 19.35 28.22 8.98
N GLY A 349 19.63 28.19 7.68
CA GLY A 349 18.97 29.01 6.67
C GLY A 349 19.34 30.49 6.72
N ARG A 350 20.49 30.80 7.32
CA ARG A 350 20.99 32.17 7.42
C ARG A 350 22.26 32.36 6.60
N PHE A 351 22.46 33.60 6.13
CA PHE A 351 23.71 33.97 5.50
C PHE A 351 24.89 33.91 6.48
N SER A 352 26.06 33.56 5.99
CA SER A 352 27.29 33.58 6.78
C SER A 352 27.46 34.92 7.50
N ARG A 353 27.87 34.85 8.77
CA ARG A 353 28.22 36.08 9.53
C ARG A 353 29.55 36.67 9.12
N GLU A 354 30.43 35.82 8.62
CA GLU A 354 31.74 36.25 8.15
C GLU A 354 31.63 36.67 6.70
N THR A 355 32.25 37.79 6.37
CA THR A 355 32.32 38.31 4.99
C THR A 355 33.17 37.37 4.16
N PRO A 356 32.66 36.86 3.01
CA PRO A 356 33.40 35.92 2.16
C PRO A 356 34.72 36.54 1.62
N GLU A 357 35.76 35.68 1.50
CA GLU A 357 37.06 36.12 1.02
C GLU A 357 37.06 36.69 -0.39
N TRP A 358 36.15 36.23 -1.26
CA TRP A 358 36.06 36.72 -2.65
C TRP A 358 35.42 38.12 -2.74
N ILE A 359 34.86 38.69 -1.69
CA ILE A 359 34.45 40.07 -1.60
C ILE A 359 35.63 40.87 -1.05
N THR A 360 36.38 41.48 -1.95
CA THR A 360 37.66 42.14 -1.61
C THR A 360 37.56 43.67 -1.45
N SER A 361 36.60 44.31 -2.09
CA SER A 361 36.43 45.75 -1.96
C SER A 361 35.84 46.16 -0.58
N ALA A 362 36.31 47.29 -0.04
CA ALA A 362 35.83 47.80 1.23
C ALA A 362 34.31 48.09 1.20
N GLU A 363 33.85 48.65 0.10
CA GLU A 363 32.42 48.92 -0.11
C GLU A 363 31.58 47.66 -0.21
N GLY A 364 32.08 46.66 -0.93
CA GLY A 364 31.41 45.35 -1.01
C GLY A 364 31.30 44.63 0.33
N ARG A 365 32.36 44.72 1.15
CA ARG A 365 32.39 44.17 2.51
C ARG A 365 31.37 44.85 3.45
N GLU A 366 31.33 46.17 3.42
CA GLU A 366 30.38 46.93 4.19
C GLU A 366 28.91 46.59 3.83
N ARG A 367 28.64 46.45 2.52
CA ARG A 367 27.31 46.05 2.06
C ARG A 367 26.96 44.60 2.46
N TYR A 368 27.94 43.68 2.44
CA TYR A 368 27.68 42.31 2.91
C TYR A 368 27.37 42.27 4.41
N GLU A 369 28.03 43.08 5.23
CA GLU A 369 27.75 43.16 6.66
C GLU A 369 26.30 43.57 6.98
N ARG A 370 25.62 44.33 6.11
CA ARG A 370 24.17 44.66 6.26
C ARG A 370 23.27 43.44 6.16
N MET A 371 23.67 42.36 5.47
CA MET A 371 22.89 41.14 5.29
C MET A 371 23.43 39.95 6.09
N ALA A 372 24.63 40.04 6.61
CA ALA A 372 25.29 38.95 7.31
C ALA A 372 24.48 38.44 8.49
N GLY A 373 24.39 37.10 8.67
CA GLY A 373 23.63 36.44 9.72
C GLY A 373 22.10 36.58 9.66
N THR A 374 21.56 37.20 8.61
CA THR A 374 20.11 37.34 8.43
C THR A 374 19.51 36.14 7.71
N THR A 375 18.19 35.96 7.82
CA THR A 375 17.46 34.96 7.04
C THR A 375 17.40 35.33 5.57
N VAL A 376 17.17 34.35 4.70
CA VAL A 376 17.00 34.56 3.25
C VAL A 376 15.97 35.65 2.95
N PHE A 377 14.82 35.63 3.62
CA PHE A 377 13.78 36.65 3.44
C PHE A 377 14.27 38.05 3.80
N THR A 378 14.93 38.20 4.94
CA THR A 378 15.47 39.50 5.38
C THR A 378 16.58 39.98 4.44
N ALA A 379 17.49 39.05 4.05
CA ALA A 379 18.57 39.37 3.12
C ALA A 379 18.06 39.83 1.75
N GLN A 380 17.03 39.18 1.22
CA GLN A 380 16.40 39.57 -0.05
C GLN A 380 15.93 41.02 0.01
N LYS A 381 15.19 41.38 1.05
CA LYS A 381 14.72 42.74 1.26
C LYS A 381 15.88 43.76 1.32
N THR A 382 16.90 43.44 2.11
CA THR A 382 18.09 44.27 2.27
C THR A 382 18.85 44.48 0.96
N VAL A 383 19.04 43.39 0.17
CA VAL A 383 19.74 43.51 -1.10
C VAL A 383 18.95 44.32 -2.12
N VAL A 384 17.64 44.16 -2.18
CA VAL A 384 16.78 44.96 -3.06
C VAL A 384 16.87 46.46 -2.70
N GLU A 385 16.82 46.76 -1.40
CA GLU A 385 17.00 48.16 -0.92
C GLU A 385 18.37 48.74 -1.38
N MET A 386 19.45 47.98 -1.20
CA MET A 386 20.78 48.37 -1.62
C MET A 386 20.92 48.55 -3.15
N LEU A 387 20.26 47.70 -3.94
CA LEU A 387 20.25 47.78 -5.41
C LEU A 387 19.51 49.07 -5.88
N VAL A 388 18.42 49.41 -5.24
CA VAL A 388 17.69 50.64 -5.52
C VAL A 388 18.52 51.88 -5.12
N GLU A 389 19.13 51.87 -3.93
CA GLU A 389 20.01 52.93 -3.43
C GLU A 389 21.18 53.16 -4.39
N ALA A 390 21.75 52.11 -4.97
CA ALA A 390 22.91 52.17 -5.88
C ALA A 390 22.54 52.45 -7.35
N GLY A 391 21.25 52.45 -7.69
CA GLY A 391 20.80 52.62 -9.08
C GLY A 391 21.14 51.42 -10.00
N GLU A 392 21.22 50.24 -9.42
CA GLU A 392 21.58 49.00 -10.13
C GLU A 392 20.40 48.12 -10.44
N MET A 393 19.18 48.52 -10.17
CA MET A 393 17.94 47.86 -10.51
C MET A 393 17.12 48.70 -11.50
N ASP A 394 16.62 48.03 -12.56
CA ASP A 394 15.80 48.68 -13.59
C ASP A 394 14.31 48.38 -13.36
N GLY A 395 13.59 49.45 -12.92
CA GLY A 395 12.17 49.39 -12.65
C GLY A 395 11.79 48.62 -11.39
N ASP A 396 10.47 48.44 -11.20
CA ASP A 396 9.92 47.65 -10.09
C ASP A 396 10.02 46.13 -10.36
N PRO A 397 10.16 45.30 -9.32
CA PRO A 397 10.13 43.84 -9.47
C PRO A 397 8.86 43.38 -10.18
N LYS A 398 8.98 42.53 -11.18
CA LYS A 398 7.86 41.96 -11.96
C LYS A 398 7.27 40.78 -11.23
N PRO A 399 6.03 40.82 -10.74
CA PRO A 399 5.41 39.70 -10.05
C PRO A 399 5.32 38.44 -10.95
N ILE A 400 5.61 37.27 -10.40
CA ILE A 400 5.45 35.97 -11.05
C ILE A 400 4.91 34.96 -10.05
N THR A 401 4.39 33.86 -10.57
CA THR A 401 4.16 32.64 -9.81
C THR A 401 5.03 31.56 -10.42
N HIS A 402 5.79 30.85 -9.60
CA HIS A 402 6.71 29.81 -10.06
C HIS A 402 6.79 28.65 -9.05
N PRO A 403 7.13 27.44 -9.53
CA PRO A 403 7.32 26.29 -8.65
C PRO A 403 8.59 26.48 -7.81
N VAL A 404 8.45 26.19 -6.51
CA VAL A 404 9.54 26.24 -5.53
C VAL A 404 9.62 24.88 -4.85
N LYS A 405 10.84 24.36 -4.66
CA LYS A 405 11.07 23.06 -4.01
C LYS A 405 10.81 23.14 -2.50
N PHE A 406 10.03 22.19 -2.03
CA PHE A 406 9.74 21.95 -0.62
C PHE A 406 10.08 20.51 -0.26
N TYR A 407 10.37 20.29 0.99
CA TYR A 407 10.28 18.96 1.56
C TYR A 407 8.80 18.58 1.70
N GLU A 408 8.40 17.37 1.32
CA GLU A 408 6.99 16.95 1.36
C GLU A 408 6.31 17.11 2.73
N LYS A 409 7.11 17.07 3.82
CA LYS A 409 6.67 17.25 5.21
C LYS A 409 7.01 18.64 5.76
N GLY A 410 7.56 19.53 4.93
CA GLY A 410 8.05 20.84 5.31
C GLY A 410 7.12 21.99 4.89
N ASP A 411 7.19 23.09 5.64
CA ASP A 411 6.38 24.30 5.40
C ASP A 411 7.17 25.47 4.81
N LYS A 412 8.49 25.33 4.71
CA LYS A 412 9.37 26.35 4.15
C LYS A 412 10.05 25.87 2.88
N PRO A 413 10.41 26.78 1.97
CA PRO A 413 11.24 26.46 0.83
C PRO A 413 12.57 25.83 1.26
N LEU A 414 13.03 24.87 0.48
CA LEU A 414 14.35 24.26 0.67
C LEU A 414 15.44 25.21 0.21
N GLU A 415 16.58 25.12 0.88
CA GLU A 415 17.81 25.75 0.46
C GLU A 415 18.81 24.68 -0.02
N ILE A 416 19.86 25.07 -0.74
CA ILE A 416 20.95 24.19 -1.11
C ILE A 416 22.17 24.61 -0.30
N VAL A 417 22.70 23.67 0.47
CA VAL A 417 23.89 23.88 1.31
C VAL A 417 24.98 22.89 0.94
N ALA A 418 26.23 23.27 1.09
CA ALA A 418 27.34 22.33 1.00
C ALA A 418 27.42 21.51 2.28
N SER A 419 27.33 20.21 2.17
CA SER A 419 27.40 19.32 3.33
C SER A 419 27.96 17.95 2.95
N ARG A 420 28.62 17.31 3.92
CA ARG A 420 29.13 15.95 3.80
C ARG A 420 27.99 14.98 4.10
N GLN A 421 27.69 14.09 3.13
CA GLN A 421 26.57 13.17 3.18
C GLN A 421 26.98 11.78 2.66
N TRP A 422 26.23 10.77 3.07
CA TRP A 422 26.31 9.42 2.54
C TRP A 422 25.33 9.21 1.38
N TYR A 423 25.81 8.50 0.36
CA TYR A 423 25.05 8.20 -0.85
C TYR A 423 25.11 6.73 -1.19
N ILE A 424 24.04 6.22 -1.85
CA ILE A 424 24.05 4.93 -2.54
C ILE A 424 23.87 5.17 -4.04
N ARG A 425 24.67 4.47 -4.84
CA ARG A 425 24.59 4.52 -6.30
C ARG A 425 23.26 3.89 -6.76
N ASN A 426 22.40 4.70 -7.34
CA ASN A 426 21.05 4.31 -7.75
C ASN A 426 20.80 4.46 -9.26
N GLY A 427 21.82 4.71 -10.06
CA GLY A 427 21.68 4.98 -11.49
C GLY A 427 21.51 6.47 -11.84
N GLY A 428 21.46 7.36 -10.84
CA GLY A 428 21.37 8.81 -11.10
C GLY A 428 22.59 9.38 -11.85
N ARG A 429 23.76 8.79 -11.65
CA ARG A 429 25.02 9.16 -12.29
C ARG A 429 25.64 8.05 -13.14
N ASP A 430 25.09 6.84 -13.06
CA ASP A 430 25.60 5.66 -13.76
C ASP A 430 24.52 5.14 -14.71
N ALA A 431 24.71 5.36 -16.01
CA ALA A 431 23.77 4.96 -17.04
C ALA A 431 23.58 3.44 -17.12
N ALA A 432 24.65 2.65 -16.88
CA ALA A 432 24.56 1.20 -16.91
C ALA A 432 23.71 0.66 -15.75
N ARG A 433 23.86 1.22 -14.55
CA ARG A 433 23.01 0.88 -13.40
C ARG A 433 21.58 1.32 -13.62
N ARG A 434 21.36 2.50 -14.20
CA ARG A 434 20.03 3.00 -14.55
C ARG A 434 19.30 2.03 -15.47
N GLU A 435 19.95 1.59 -16.53
CA GLU A 435 19.40 0.60 -17.46
C GLU A 435 19.10 -0.72 -16.77
N LYS A 436 20.01 -1.17 -15.90
CA LYS A 436 19.80 -2.40 -15.12
C LYS A 436 18.59 -2.32 -14.20
N LEU A 437 18.35 -1.20 -13.54
CA LEU A 437 17.16 -1.00 -12.71
C LEU A 437 15.87 -0.95 -13.54
N ILE A 438 15.91 -0.40 -14.76
CA ILE A 438 14.79 -0.46 -15.69
C ILE A 438 14.51 -1.91 -16.11
N GLU A 439 15.53 -2.70 -16.44
CA GLU A 439 15.40 -4.14 -16.72
C GLU A 439 14.74 -4.88 -15.55
N ARG A 440 15.20 -4.65 -14.30
CA ARG A 440 14.59 -5.24 -13.11
C ARG A 440 13.10 -4.90 -13.00
N GLY A 441 12.72 -3.67 -13.30
CA GLY A 441 11.31 -3.27 -13.36
C GLY A 441 10.50 -4.03 -14.40
N ARG A 442 11.13 -4.43 -15.52
CA ARG A 442 10.49 -5.25 -16.57
C ARG A 442 10.43 -6.73 -16.25
N GLU A 443 11.29 -7.23 -15.39
CA GLU A 443 11.25 -8.61 -14.88
C GLU A 443 10.12 -8.82 -13.87
N MET A 444 9.65 -7.77 -13.19
CA MET A 444 8.53 -7.82 -12.26
C MET A 444 7.18 -7.75 -13.00
N ASN A 445 6.17 -8.45 -12.49
CA ASN A 445 4.80 -8.30 -12.93
C ASN A 445 4.15 -7.11 -12.22
N TRP A 446 3.39 -6.31 -12.94
CA TRP A 446 2.73 -5.11 -12.42
C TRP A 446 1.22 -5.22 -12.53
N TYR A 447 0.54 -4.93 -11.43
CA TYR A 447 -0.91 -4.92 -11.35
C TYR A 447 -1.39 -3.58 -10.75
N PRO A 448 -1.95 -2.69 -11.56
CA PRO A 448 -2.16 -2.79 -13.02
C PRO A 448 -0.86 -2.57 -13.81
N SER A 449 -0.77 -3.14 -15.00
CA SER A 449 0.45 -3.17 -15.82
C SER A 449 0.98 -1.78 -16.21
N PHE A 450 0.10 -0.79 -16.39
CA PHE A 450 0.49 0.56 -16.77
C PHE A 450 1.32 1.30 -15.69
N MET A 451 1.26 0.87 -14.43
CA MET A 451 2.02 1.48 -13.34
C MET A 451 3.54 1.30 -13.48
N ARG A 452 3.99 0.32 -14.29
CA ARG A 452 5.41 0.17 -14.61
C ARG A 452 5.98 1.45 -15.24
N SER A 453 5.22 2.15 -16.06
CA SER A 453 5.67 3.40 -16.66
C SER A 453 6.02 4.48 -15.63
N ARG A 454 5.34 4.53 -14.49
CA ARG A 454 5.68 5.46 -13.40
C ARG A 454 7.04 5.14 -12.80
N TYR A 455 7.35 3.86 -12.62
CA TYR A 455 8.67 3.41 -12.16
C TYR A 455 9.75 3.76 -13.20
N GLU A 456 9.57 3.40 -14.47
CA GLU A 456 10.55 3.68 -15.54
C GLU A 456 10.80 5.18 -15.68
N ASN A 457 9.76 6.01 -15.71
CA ASN A 457 9.88 7.47 -15.79
C ASN A 457 10.65 8.05 -14.59
N TRP A 458 10.45 7.51 -13.39
CA TRP A 458 11.20 7.92 -12.22
C TRP A 458 12.70 7.59 -12.36
N VAL A 459 13.03 6.37 -12.78
CA VAL A 459 14.42 5.92 -12.97
C VAL A 459 15.11 6.75 -14.05
N GLU A 460 14.45 7.01 -15.16
CA GLU A 460 14.97 7.85 -16.24
C GLU A 460 15.17 9.31 -15.80
N GLY A 461 14.31 9.82 -14.93
CA GLY A 461 14.36 11.18 -14.40
C GLY A 461 15.33 11.41 -13.24
N LEU A 462 16.11 10.40 -12.82
CA LEU A 462 17.10 10.56 -11.76
C LEU A 462 18.24 11.48 -12.19
N ASN A 463 18.58 12.46 -11.33
CA ASN A 463 19.62 13.44 -11.57
C ASN A 463 20.84 13.31 -10.65
N GLY A 464 20.82 12.40 -9.70
CA GLY A 464 21.88 12.14 -8.73
C GLY A 464 21.69 10.83 -8.00
N ASP A 465 22.70 10.44 -7.22
CA ASP A 465 22.65 9.25 -6.40
C ASP A 465 21.76 9.46 -5.17
N TRP A 466 21.35 8.36 -4.56
CA TRP A 466 20.42 8.37 -3.44
C TRP A 466 21.13 8.82 -2.16
N LEU A 467 20.74 9.99 -1.63
CA LEU A 467 21.20 10.54 -0.37
C LEU A 467 20.52 9.80 0.79
N ILE A 468 21.28 9.08 1.60
CA ILE A 468 20.78 8.20 2.65
C ILE A 468 21.04 8.67 4.08
N SER A 469 21.80 9.73 4.29
CA SER A 469 22.07 10.28 5.62
C SER A 469 21.07 11.36 6.01
N ARG A 470 20.71 11.37 7.29
CA ARG A 470 19.82 12.37 7.89
C ARG A 470 20.41 12.86 9.21
N GLN A 471 20.26 14.13 9.49
CA GLN A 471 20.68 14.80 10.69
C GLN A 471 19.52 14.74 11.70
N ARG A 472 19.23 13.53 12.15
CA ARG A 472 18.14 13.20 13.08
C ARG A 472 18.66 12.38 14.25
N PHE A 473 17.81 12.18 15.27
CA PHE A 473 18.22 11.55 16.53
C PHE A 473 17.73 10.11 16.67
N PHE A 474 16.48 9.86 16.25
CA PHE A 474 15.85 8.56 16.36
C PHE A 474 15.84 7.84 15.00
N GLY A 475 16.81 6.99 14.80
CA GLY A 475 17.00 6.23 13.56
C GLY A 475 18.12 5.21 13.71
N VAL A 476 18.40 4.47 12.65
CA VAL A 476 19.51 3.53 12.60
C VAL A 476 20.80 4.31 12.38
N PRO A 477 21.75 4.31 13.33
CA PRO A 477 22.99 5.05 13.15
C PRO A 477 23.88 4.45 12.06
N PHE A 478 24.66 5.28 11.39
CA PHE A 478 25.76 4.79 10.54
C PHE A 478 26.79 4.08 11.41
N PRO A 479 27.20 2.85 11.08
CA PRO A 479 28.16 2.09 11.87
C PRO A 479 29.60 2.54 11.59
N VAL A 480 29.87 3.83 11.82
CA VAL A 480 31.13 4.47 11.38
C VAL A 480 31.65 5.41 12.45
N TRP A 481 32.94 5.31 12.72
CA TRP A 481 33.72 6.28 13.46
C TRP A 481 34.81 6.86 12.57
N TYR A 482 35.39 8.00 12.95
CA TYR A 482 36.52 8.63 12.26
C TYR A 482 37.67 8.84 13.25
N PRO A 483 38.90 8.49 12.88
CA PRO A 483 40.07 8.82 13.70
C PRO A 483 40.30 10.32 13.68
N LEU A 484 40.74 10.87 14.80
CA LEU A 484 41.16 12.25 14.91
C LEU A 484 42.70 12.33 14.82
N ASP A 485 43.17 13.28 14.03
CA ASP A 485 44.61 13.57 13.92
C ASP A 485 45.17 14.27 15.16
N ALA A 486 46.43 14.69 15.10
CA ALA A 486 47.10 15.35 16.20
C ALA A 486 46.51 16.74 16.55
N GLU A 487 45.87 17.35 15.58
CA GLU A 487 45.18 18.64 15.69
C GLU A 487 43.70 18.48 16.13
N GLY A 488 43.19 17.23 16.14
CA GLY A 488 41.83 16.91 16.50
C GLY A 488 40.85 16.98 15.35
N GLU A 489 41.35 17.01 14.09
CA GLU A 489 40.52 17.01 12.89
C GLU A 489 40.19 15.58 12.45
N PRO A 490 38.96 15.31 11.99
CA PRO A 490 38.53 13.99 11.55
C PRO A 490 39.13 13.57 10.22
N ASP A 491 39.66 12.36 10.15
CA ASP A 491 40.09 11.73 8.93
C ASP A 491 38.91 10.97 8.28
N TYR A 492 38.20 11.63 7.41
CA TYR A 492 37.06 11.06 6.70
C TYR A 492 37.44 10.06 5.60
N GLU A 493 38.70 10.04 5.16
CA GLU A 493 39.17 9.12 4.12
C GLU A 493 39.46 7.72 4.68
N ASN A 494 39.69 7.62 5.97
CA ASN A 494 40.03 6.37 6.67
C ASN A 494 39.03 6.07 7.79
N PRO A 495 37.74 5.82 7.50
CA PRO A 495 36.76 5.55 8.52
C PRO A 495 37.07 4.24 9.27
N ILE A 496 36.71 4.21 10.57
CA ILE A 496 36.81 3.02 11.39
C ILE A 496 35.46 2.29 11.33
N LEU A 497 35.50 1.02 10.93
CA LEU A 497 34.31 0.20 10.73
C LEU A 497 34.26 -0.96 11.73
N PRO A 498 33.06 -1.37 12.18
CA PRO A 498 32.90 -2.56 13.01
C PRO A 498 33.04 -3.83 12.16
N THR A 499 33.23 -4.97 12.82
CA THR A 499 33.04 -6.27 12.19
C THR A 499 31.54 -6.62 12.15
N GLU A 500 31.14 -7.59 11.32
CA GLU A 500 29.73 -8.02 11.21
C GLU A 500 29.17 -8.57 12.54
N GLU A 501 30.04 -9.22 13.34
CA GLU A 501 29.67 -9.80 14.64
C GLU A 501 29.37 -8.74 15.70
N MET A 502 29.91 -7.56 15.56
CA MET A 502 29.65 -6.45 16.49
C MET A 502 28.26 -5.81 16.28
N LEU A 503 27.63 -6.02 15.12
CA LEU A 503 26.37 -5.37 14.77
C LEU A 503 25.18 -5.89 15.62
N PRO A 504 24.23 -5.04 16.02
CA PRO A 504 24.18 -3.59 15.75
C PRO A 504 25.07 -2.78 16.67
N VAL A 505 25.56 -1.66 16.17
CA VAL A 505 26.36 -0.69 16.96
C VAL A 505 25.70 0.69 16.96
N ASP A 506 25.94 1.45 18.04
CA ASP A 506 25.64 2.89 18.09
C ASP A 506 26.93 3.66 18.33
N PRO A 507 27.56 4.20 17.30
CA PRO A 507 28.85 4.90 17.44
C PRO A 507 28.81 6.10 18.41
N ALA A 508 27.65 6.74 18.57
CA ALA A 508 27.48 7.84 19.52
C ALA A 508 27.61 7.41 20.99
N SER A 509 27.29 6.14 21.28
CA SER A 509 27.29 5.58 22.63
C SER A 509 28.39 4.54 22.89
N GLN A 510 29.07 4.08 21.84
CA GLN A 510 30.08 3.01 21.88
C GLN A 510 31.42 3.51 21.34
N ALA A 511 32.52 3.15 22.00
CA ALA A 511 33.88 3.46 21.54
C ALA A 511 34.17 2.73 20.22
N ALA A 512 34.98 3.36 19.36
CA ALA A 512 35.47 2.75 18.15
C ALA A 512 36.35 1.51 18.46
N PRO A 513 36.33 0.47 17.57
CA PRO A 513 37.23 -0.66 17.72
C PRO A 513 38.70 -0.22 17.86
N GLY A 514 39.38 -0.73 18.89
CA GLY A 514 40.75 -0.37 19.21
C GLY A 514 40.95 0.92 20.01
N TYR A 515 39.87 1.55 20.44
CA TYR A 515 39.85 2.77 21.27
C TYR A 515 39.08 2.54 22.57
N THR A 516 39.27 3.45 23.54
CA THR A 516 38.49 3.52 24.76
C THR A 516 37.64 4.78 24.78
N GLU A 517 36.57 4.81 25.60
CA GLU A 517 35.61 5.91 25.59
C GLU A 517 36.23 7.28 25.98
N ASP A 518 37.25 7.29 26.81
CA ASP A 518 37.98 8.50 27.16
C ASP A 518 38.73 9.16 25.99
N GLN A 519 38.91 8.45 24.90
CA GLN A 519 39.52 8.96 23.67
C GLN A 519 38.51 9.65 22.71
N ARG A 520 37.24 9.63 23.05
CA ARG A 520 36.19 10.27 22.27
C ARG A 520 36.34 11.78 22.23
N GLY A 521 36.44 12.38 21.03
CA GLY A 521 36.58 13.82 20.84
C GLY A 521 37.93 14.42 21.23
N VAL A 522 38.95 13.59 21.50
CA VAL A 522 40.28 13.99 21.88
C VAL A 522 41.25 13.81 20.71
N ALA A 523 42.16 14.74 20.49
CA ALA A 523 43.21 14.60 19.49
C ALA A 523 43.94 13.25 19.57
N GLY A 524 44.09 12.57 18.43
CA GLY A 524 44.62 11.20 18.39
C GLY A 524 43.62 10.11 18.76
N GLY A 525 42.41 10.47 19.17
CA GLY A 525 41.26 9.57 19.43
C GLY A 525 40.33 9.40 18.26
N PHE A 526 39.03 9.48 18.51
CA PHE A 526 38.00 9.25 17.51
C PHE A 526 36.76 10.11 17.74
N ILE A 527 35.93 10.22 16.72
CA ILE A 527 34.55 10.71 16.81
C ILE A 527 33.61 9.71 16.11
N ALA A 528 32.34 9.72 16.50
CA ALA A 528 31.28 9.00 15.80
C ALA A 528 30.81 9.76 14.57
N ASP A 529 30.34 9.06 13.54
CA ASP A 529 29.46 9.66 12.55
C ASP A 529 28.16 10.11 13.23
N PRO A 530 27.74 11.37 13.09
CA PRO A 530 26.59 11.90 13.84
C PRO A 530 25.25 11.57 13.22
N ASP A 531 25.24 11.06 12.00
CA ASP A 531 24.04 10.91 11.19
C ASP A 531 23.36 9.54 11.39
N VAL A 532 22.08 9.49 11.05
CA VAL A 532 21.31 8.25 10.99
C VAL A 532 20.91 7.97 9.53
N LEU A 533 20.62 6.70 9.24
CA LEU A 533 20.05 6.30 7.97
C LEU A 533 18.68 6.95 7.78
N ASP A 534 18.41 7.40 6.58
CA ASP A 534 17.08 7.79 6.12
C ASP A 534 16.06 6.68 6.39
N THR A 535 14.83 7.03 6.73
CA THR A 535 13.77 6.05 6.94
C THR A 535 13.56 5.16 5.70
N TRP A 536 13.68 5.72 4.49
CA TRP A 536 13.64 4.94 3.26
C TRP A 536 14.85 4.02 3.08
N ALA A 537 16.00 4.36 3.63
CA ALA A 537 17.17 3.49 3.63
C ALA A 537 17.01 2.26 4.54
N THR A 538 16.23 2.36 5.59
CA THR A 538 15.89 1.23 6.46
C THR A 538 14.67 0.46 5.94
N SER A 539 13.59 1.13 5.60
CA SER A 539 12.36 0.48 5.09
C SER A 539 12.53 -0.13 3.69
N SER A 540 13.51 0.32 2.91
CA SER A 540 13.90 -0.35 1.65
C SER A 540 14.45 -1.76 1.85
N LEU A 541 14.83 -2.12 3.07
CA LEU A 541 15.34 -3.44 3.45
C LEU A 541 14.28 -4.34 4.09
N THR A 542 13.00 -3.99 4.01
CA THR A 542 11.92 -4.83 4.56
C THR A 542 11.94 -6.27 4.06
N PRO A 543 12.24 -6.57 2.77
CA PRO A 543 12.41 -7.96 2.36
C PRO A 543 13.55 -8.67 3.09
N GLN A 544 14.68 -8.02 3.23
CA GLN A 544 15.86 -8.57 3.92
C GLN A 544 15.61 -8.74 5.42
N ILE A 545 14.96 -7.76 6.06
CA ILE A 545 14.63 -7.80 7.49
C ILE A 545 13.65 -8.93 7.77
N ALA A 546 12.53 -8.97 7.06
CA ALA A 546 11.47 -9.95 7.28
C ALA A 546 11.94 -11.39 7.02
N THR A 547 12.77 -11.60 5.99
CA THR A 547 13.25 -12.92 5.59
C THR A 547 14.51 -13.37 6.33
N GLY A 548 15.07 -12.55 7.21
CA GLY A 548 16.25 -12.89 8.01
C GLY A 548 17.57 -12.89 7.23
N TRP A 549 17.71 -12.08 6.19
CA TRP A 549 18.95 -11.95 5.44
C TRP A 549 20.15 -11.65 6.34
N GLY A 550 21.23 -12.40 6.15
CA GLY A 550 22.44 -12.27 6.97
C GLY A 550 22.33 -12.83 8.41
N VAL A 551 21.17 -13.35 8.80
CA VAL A 551 20.90 -13.88 10.15
C VAL A 551 20.34 -15.30 10.09
N ASN A 552 19.37 -15.56 9.21
CA ASN A 552 18.73 -16.87 9.02
C ASN A 552 18.72 -17.26 7.55
N PRO A 553 19.79 -17.89 7.02
CA PRO A 553 19.93 -18.21 5.61
C PRO A 553 18.85 -19.17 5.10
N ASP A 554 18.37 -20.09 5.94
CA ASP A 554 17.34 -21.06 5.59
C ASP A 554 15.99 -20.37 5.34
N LEU A 555 15.55 -19.51 6.23
CA LEU A 555 14.33 -18.71 6.06
C LEU A 555 14.44 -17.80 4.85
N HIS A 556 15.58 -17.13 4.68
CA HIS A 556 15.82 -16.23 3.53
C HIS A 556 15.70 -16.96 2.20
N ALA A 557 16.31 -18.14 2.07
CA ALA A 557 16.23 -18.96 0.87
C ALA A 557 14.79 -19.40 0.52
N LYS A 558 13.94 -19.61 1.54
CA LYS A 558 12.54 -20.02 1.38
C LYS A 558 11.58 -18.87 1.06
N THR A 559 11.95 -17.63 1.34
CA THR A 559 11.02 -16.51 1.31
C THR A 559 11.45 -15.35 0.39
N PHE A 560 12.72 -15.28 0.02
CA PHE A 560 13.25 -14.22 -0.87
C PHE A 560 13.70 -14.79 -2.23
N PRO A 561 13.48 -14.11 -3.39
CA PRO A 561 12.66 -12.90 -3.55
C PRO A 561 11.21 -13.09 -3.10
N MET A 562 10.56 -11.99 -2.67
CA MET A 562 9.16 -12.07 -2.22
C MET A 562 8.23 -12.39 -3.40
N ASP A 563 7.08 -12.98 -3.13
CA ASP A 563 6.08 -13.24 -4.18
C ASP A 563 5.24 -12.01 -4.49
N LEU A 564 4.97 -11.18 -3.49
CA LEU A 564 4.12 -10.00 -3.63
C LEU A 564 4.68 -8.79 -2.89
N ARG A 565 4.69 -7.64 -3.56
CA ARG A 565 4.84 -6.31 -2.98
C ARG A 565 3.54 -5.53 -3.20
N PRO A 566 2.66 -5.48 -2.20
CA PRO A 566 1.49 -4.60 -2.24
C PRO A 566 1.85 -3.23 -1.67
N GLN A 567 1.41 -2.17 -2.32
CA GLN A 567 1.59 -0.80 -1.83
C GLN A 567 0.68 0.19 -2.54
N GLY A 568 0.57 1.41 -2.01
CA GLY A 568 0.01 2.54 -2.74
C GLY A 568 0.93 3.02 -3.87
N HIS A 569 0.36 3.60 -4.91
CA HIS A 569 1.15 4.12 -6.03
C HIS A 569 1.95 5.39 -5.69
N ASP A 570 1.65 6.02 -4.57
CA ASP A 570 2.32 7.24 -4.09
C ASP A 570 3.75 7.01 -3.56
N ILE A 571 4.08 5.78 -3.17
CA ILE A 571 5.41 5.41 -2.69
C ILE A 571 6.25 4.58 -3.68
N ILE A 572 5.94 4.68 -4.97
CA ILE A 572 6.76 4.05 -6.04
C ILE A 572 8.16 4.66 -6.07
N ARG A 573 8.27 5.98 -5.98
CA ARG A 573 9.54 6.71 -6.01
C ARG A 573 10.42 6.48 -4.78
N THR A 574 9.78 6.23 -3.66
CA THR A 574 10.43 6.07 -2.35
C THR A 574 10.64 4.60 -2.03
N TRP A 575 9.65 3.92 -1.46
CA TRP A 575 9.80 2.57 -0.95
C TRP A 575 10.07 1.53 -2.03
N LEU A 576 9.29 1.53 -3.11
CA LEU A 576 9.42 0.53 -4.19
C LEU A 576 10.79 0.65 -4.87
N PHE A 577 11.13 1.84 -5.36
CA PHE A 577 12.37 2.07 -6.07
C PHE A 577 13.60 1.80 -5.19
N SER A 578 13.58 2.29 -3.95
CA SER A 578 14.68 2.06 -3.00
C SER A 578 14.89 0.57 -2.70
N THR A 579 13.80 -0.21 -2.60
CA THR A 579 13.89 -1.67 -2.42
C THR A 579 14.49 -2.35 -3.66
N ALA A 580 14.13 -1.90 -4.86
CA ALA A 580 14.71 -2.41 -6.11
C ALA A 580 16.23 -2.12 -6.18
N VAL A 581 16.65 -0.94 -5.77
CA VAL A 581 18.09 -0.59 -5.65
C VAL A 581 18.81 -1.52 -4.69
N ARG A 582 18.23 -1.78 -3.50
CA ARG A 582 18.82 -2.69 -2.51
C ARG A 582 18.97 -4.11 -3.03
N ALA A 583 17.93 -4.64 -3.67
CA ALA A 583 17.99 -5.98 -4.26
C ALA A 583 19.05 -6.08 -5.36
N GLU A 584 19.19 -5.05 -6.18
CA GLU A 584 20.25 -5.00 -7.21
C GLU A 584 21.64 -4.94 -6.59
N THR A 585 21.87 -4.08 -5.60
CA THR A 585 23.20 -3.91 -5.01
C THR A 585 23.63 -5.09 -4.14
N LEU A 586 22.70 -5.73 -3.43
CA LEU A 586 23.00 -6.78 -2.46
C LEU A 586 22.86 -8.20 -3.04
N ALA A 587 22.01 -8.42 -4.03
CA ALA A 587 21.70 -9.75 -4.54
C ALA A 587 21.67 -9.88 -6.07
N SER A 588 21.81 -8.78 -6.82
CA SER A 588 21.70 -8.76 -8.29
C SER A 588 20.42 -9.45 -8.79
N SER A 589 19.31 -9.19 -8.12
CA SER A 589 18.01 -9.82 -8.41
C SER A 589 16.86 -8.83 -8.28
N VAL A 590 15.66 -9.27 -8.71
CA VAL A 590 14.42 -8.60 -8.33
C VAL A 590 14.15 -8.83 -6.83
N PRO A 591 13.54 -7.87 -6.13
CA PRO A 591 13.16 -8.06 -4.72
C PRO A 591 11.87 -8.86 -4.55
N TRP A 592 11.01 -8.89 -5.56
CA TRP A 592 9.75 -9.63 -5.63
C TRP A 592 9.34 -9.91 -7.08
N TYR A 593 8.37 -10.81 -7.26
CA TYR A 593 7.87 -11.18 -8.59
C TYR A 593 6.64 -10.39 -9.01
N ASN A 594 5.74 -10.06 -8.08
CA ASN A 594 4.47 -9.40 -8.37
C ASN A 594 4.31 -8.11 -7.56
N THR A 595 3.89 -7.05 -8.24
CA THR A 595 3.66 -5.71 -7.65
C THR A 595 2.19 -5.37 -7.76
N ALA A 596 1.50 -5.25 -6.63
CA ALA A 596 0.08 -4.86 -6.58
C ALA A 596 -0.04 -3.42 -6.05
N LEU A 597 -0.52 -2.51 -6.90
CA LEU A 597 -0.58 -1.09 -6.58
C LEU A 597 -2.01 -0.64 -6.34
N SER A 598 -2.29 -0.14 -5.14
CA SER A 598 -3.56 0.49 -4.80
C SER A 598 -3.59 1.96 -5.18
N GLY A 599 -4.79 2.49 -5.48
CA GLY A 599 -5.02 3.92 -5.64
C GLY A 599 -5.14 4.65 -4.30
N TRP A 600 -5.36 5.95 -4.37
CA TRP A 600 -5.67 6.79 -3.22
C TRP A 600 -7.14 6.69 -2.82
N ILE A 601 -7.40 6.97 -1.53
CA ILE A 601 -8.75 7.25 -1.06
C ILE A 601 -8.99 8.76 -1.08
N LEU A 602 -10.07 9.11 -1.74
CA LEU A 602 -10.57 10.47 -1.86
C LEU A 602 -11.75 10.67 -0.90
N ASP A 603 -11.99 11.91 -0.51
CA ASP A 603 -13.21 12.25 0.23
C ASP A 603 -14.47 12.08 -0.65
N PRO A 604 -15.68 12.19 -0.10
CA PRO A 604 -16.91 12.07 -0.89
C PRO A 604 -17.00 13.05 -2.08
N ASP A 605 -16.32 14.19 -1.99
CA ASP A 605 -16.22 15.19 -3.06
C ASP A 605 -15.07 14.90 -4.05
N ARG A 606 -14.45 13.72 -3.98
CA ARG A 606 -13.32 13.28 -4.80
C ARG A 606 -12.05 14.11 -4.66
N LYS A 607 -11.82 14.69 -3.49
CA LYS A 607 -10.60 15.43 -3.15
C LYS A 607 -9.70 14.56 -2.28
N LYS A 608 -8.39 14.71 -2.43
CA LYS A 608 -7.42 14.01 -1.59
C LYS A 608 -7.65 14.35 -0.12
N MET A 609 -7.79 13.33 0.73
CA MET A 609 -7.89 13.50 2.18
C MET A 609 -6.57 13.98 2.75
N SER A 610 -6.63 14.97 3.64
CA SER A 610 -5.49 15.42 4.43
C SER A 610 -5.92 15.99 5.76
N LYS A 611 -5.09 15.83 6.80
CA LYS A 611 -5.36 16.37 8.13
C LYS A 611 -5.51 17.91 8.10
N SER A 612 -4.73 18.58 7.27
CA SER A 612 -4.77 20.03 7.10
C SER A 612 -6.10 20.54 6.51
N LYS A 613 -6.81 19.69 5.76
CA LYS A 613 -8.13 20.02 5.19
C LYS A 613 -9.30 19.62 6.08
N GLY A 614 -9.05 18.87 7.18
CA GLY A 614 -10.08 18.43 8.11
C GLY A 614 -11.09 17.42 7.54
N ASN A 615 -10.76 16.75 6.41
CA ASN A 615 -11.63 15.80 5.72
C ASN A 615 -11.23 14.32 5.93
N VAL A 616 -10.46 14.03 6.97
CA VAL A 616 -10.01 12.68 7.31
C VAL A 616 -11.09 11.95 8.11
N VAL A 617 -11.40 10.71 7.70
CA VAL A 617 -12.34 9.82 8.41
C VAL A 617 -11.57 8.95 9.41
N VAL A 618 -12.12 8.84 10.63
CA VAL A 618 -11.54 8.04 11.72
C VAL A 618 -11.92 6.57 11.54
N PRO A 619 -10.94 5.63 11.42
CA PRO A 619 -11.20 4.23 11.14
C PRO A 619 -12.08 3.51 12.17
N ASN A 620 -11.86 3.74 13.47
CA ASN A 620 -12.61 3.06 14.53
C ASN A 620 -14.11 3.33 14.47
N GLU A 621 -14.49 4.58 14.21
CA GLU A 621 -15.92 4.95 14.09
C GLU A 621 -16.60 4.23 12.92
N VAL A 622 -15.89 4.03 11.82
CA VAL A 622 -16.37 3.33 10.64
C VAL A 622 -16.55 1.84 10.93
N LEU A 623 -15.57 1.21 11.59
CA LEU A 623 -15.62 -0.20 11.96
C LEU A 623 -16.75 -0.48 12.97
N GLU A 624 -16.95 0.38 13.96
CA GLU A 624 -18.03 0.28 14.92
C GLU A 624 -19.41 0.41 14.26
N LYS A 625 -19.52 1.33 13.30
CA LYS A 625 -20.79 1.62 12.64
C LYS A 625 -21.24 0.53 11.66
N TYR A 626 -20.32 0.00 10.86
CA TYR A 626 -20.65 -0.92 9.76
C TYR A 626 -20.16 -2.35 9.97
N GLY A 627 -19.19 -2.58 10.83
CA GLY A 627 -18.50 -3.86 11.01
C GLY A 627 -17.36 -4.04 9.99
N SER A 628 -16.45 -4.93 10.32
CA SER A 628 -15.23 -5.13 9.52
C SER A 628 -15.51 -5.73 8.14
N ASP A 629 -16.40 -6.68 8.02
CA ASP A 629 -16.77 -7.28 6.73
C ASP A 629 -17.32 -6.23 5.75
N ALA A 630 -18.14 -5.30 6.23
CA ALA A 630 -18.69 -4.23 5.40
C ALA A 630 -17.62 -3.26 4.90
N VAL A 631 -16.67 -2.90 5.75
CA VAL A 631 -15.53 -2.05 5.37
C VAL A 631 -14.64 -2.77 4.37
N ARG A 632 -14.37 -4.05 4.58
CA ARG A 632 -13.59 -4.89 3.66
C ARG A 632 -14.28 -5.04 2.30
N TYR A 633 -15.60 -5.19 2.27
CA TYR A 633 -16.38 -5.22 1.03
C TYR A 633 -16.18 -3.93 0.22
N TRP A 634 -16.28 -2.77 0.86
CA TRP A 634 -16.01 -1.49 0.20
C TRP A 634 -14.60 -1.43 -0.39
N ALA A 635 -13.58 -1.78 0.40
CA ALA A 635 -12.18 -1.76 -0.03
C ALA A 635 -11.92 -2.73 -1.21
N ALA A 636 -12.49 -3.93 -1.16
CA ALA A 636 -12.31 -4.95 -2.17
C ALA A 636 -13.16 -4.71 -3.44
N SER A 637 -14.15 -3.84 -3.39
CA SER A 637 -14.95 -3.44 -4.56
C SER A 637 -14.18 -2.54 -5.53
N ALA A 638 -13.07 -1.96 -5.09
CA ALA A 638 -12.25 -1.08 -5.89
C ALA A 638 -11.13 -1.85 -6.62
N ARG A 639 -10.91 -1.51 -7.88
CA ARG A 639 -9.84 -2.10 -8.68
C ARG A 639 -8.47 -1.54 -8.29
N LEU A 640 -7.43 -2.36 -8.42
CA LEU A 640 -6.05 -1.91 -8.28
C LEU A 640 -5.75 -0.71 -9.20
N GLY A 641 -4.94 0.23 -8.70
CA GLY A 641 -4.49 1.41 -9.42
C GLY A 641 -5.52 2.52 -9.58
N ALA A 642 -6.76 2.31 -9.16
CA ALA A 642 -7.83 3.30 -9.27
C ALA A 642 -8.01 4.08 -7.95
N ASP A 643 -7.98 5.40 -8.03
CA ASP A 643 -8.37 6.26 -6.91
C ASP A 643 -9.88 6.09 -6.64
N THR A 644 -10.22 5.93 -5.37
CA THR A 644 -11.60 5.56 -4.96
C THR A 644 -12.10 6.54 -3.90
N ALA A 645 -13.34 6.97 -4.05
CA ALA A 645 -13.97 7.79 -3.03
C ALA A 645 -14.36 6.95 -1.81
N TYR A 646 -14.21 7.53 -0.62
CA TYR A 646 -14.83 7.00 0.59
C TYR A 646 -16.35 6.96 0.41
N ASP A 647 -16.94 5.77 0.55
CA ASP A 647 -18.35 5.55 0.23
C ASP A 647 -19.03 4.65 1.27
N GLU A 648 -19.75 5.28 2.19
CA GLU A 648 -20.55 4.57 3.18
C GLU A 648 -21.73 3.80 2.55
N GLY A 649 -22.18 4.18 1.36
CA GLY A 649 -23.20 3.46 0.60
C GLY A 649 -22.74 2.05 0.25
N GLN A 650 -21.49 1.90 -0.19
CA GLN A 650 -20.89 0.60 -0.46
C GLN A 650 -20.73 -0.25 0.82
N MET A 651 -20.41 0.37 1.94
CA MET A 651 -20.33 -0.33 3.24
C MET A 651 -21.71 -0.85 3.69
N LYS A 652 -22.78 -0.09 3.46
CA LYS A 652 -24.17 -0.54 3.73
C LYS A 652 -24.54 -1.75 2.86
N ILE A 653 -24.11 -1.75 1.58
CA ILE A 653 -24.31 -2.89 0.68
C ILE A 653 -23.57 -4.12 1.21
N GLY A 654 -22.31 -3.98 1.59
CA GLY A 654 -21.52 -5.06 2.17
C GLY A 654 -22.12 -5.63 3.46
N ARG A 655 -22.61 -4.77 4.34
CA ARG A 655 -23.31 -5.21 5.58
C ARG A 655 -24.57 -5.99 5.26
N ARG A 656 -25.35 -5.52 4.29
CA ARG A 656 -26.58 -6.23 3.86
C ARG A 656 -26.25 -7.59 3.24
N LEU A 657 -25.19 -7.68 2.45
CA LEU A 657 -24.68 -8.95 1.91
C LEU A 657 -24.31 -9.92 3.03
N ALA A 658 -23.57 -9.47 4.04
CA ALA A 658 -23.19 -10.30 5.19
C ALA A 658 -24.41 -10.80 5.97
N ILE A 659 -25.39 -9.94 6.24
CA ILE A 659 -26.64 -10.31 6.90
C ILE A 659 -27.43 -11.32 6.06
N LYS A 660 -27.54 -11.11 4.76
CA LYS A 660 -28.25 -12.03 3.87
C LYS A 660 -27.55 -13.40 3.83
N LEU A 661 -26.21 -13.41 3.84
CA LEU A 661 -25.42 -14.64 3.88
C LEU A 661 -25.69 -15.43 5.18
N LEU A 662 -25.75 -14.77 6.34
CA LEU A 662 -26.16 -15.39 7.61
C LEU A 662 -27.53 -16.04 7.51
N ASN A 663 -28.51 -15.28 7.04
CA ASN A 663 -29.91 -15.74 6.99
C ASN A 663 -30.12 -16.86 5.97
N ALA A 664 -29.53 -16.76 4.78
CA ALA A 664 -29.60 -17.80 3.75
C ALA A 664 -28.93 -19.10 4.23
N SER A 665 -27.79 -19.00 4.89
CA SER A 665 -27.09 -20.15 5.44
C SER A 665 -27.88 -20.85 6.54
N LYS A 666 -28.45 -20.06 7.46
CA LYS A 666 -29.38 -20.59 8.48
C LYS A 666 -30.54 -21.34 7.85
N PHE A 667 -31.14 -20.75 6.81
CA PHE A 667 -32.26 -21.39 6.10
C PHE A 667 -31.83 -22.75 5.50
N VAL A 668 -30.72 -22.79 4.75
CA VAL A 668 -30.22 -24.00 4.11
C VAL A 668 -29.89 -25.11 5.12
N LEU A 669 -29.22 -24.76 6.21
CA LEU A 669 -28.82 -25.74 7.23
C LEU A 669 -30.03 -26.26 8.04
N ASN A 670 -31.05 -25.43 8.29
CA ASN A 670 -32.28 -25.84 8.97
C ASN A 670 -33.16 -26.76 8.10
N LEU A 671 -32.97 -26.77 6.77
CA LEU A 671 -33.62 -27.73 5.87
C LEU A 671 -33.02 -29.14 5.96
N GLY A 672 -31.88 -29.31 6.63
CA GLY A 672 -31.19 -30.58 6.80
C GLY A 672 -29.99 -30.80 5.93
N ALA A 673 -29.49 -29.74 5.23
CA ALA A 673 -28.21 -29.81 4.53
C ALA A 673 -27.06 -30.07 5.52
N THR A 674 -26.18 -31.00 5.18
CA THR A 674 -25.03 -31.39 6.00
C THR A 674 -23.76 -31.43 5.16
N GLU A 675 -22.62 -31.55 5.80
CA GLU A 675 -21.34 -31.79 5.12
C GLU A 675 -21.39 -32.95 4.12
N LYS A 676 -22.11 -34.03 4.47
CA LYS A 676 -22.29 -35.20 3.61
C LYS A 676 -23.14 -34.93 2.37
N SER A 677 -23.92 -33.84 2.37
CA SER A 677 -24.71 -33.43 1.22
C SER A 677 -23.86 -32.72 0.14
N VAL A 678 -22.63 -32.28 0.47
CA VAL A 678 -21.75 -31.54 -0.46
C VAL A 678 -21.19 -32.51 -1.50
N ILE A 679 -21.30 -32.13 -2.78
CA ILE A 679 -20.74 -32.92 -3.89
C ILE A 679 -19.25 -32.59 -4.01
N THR A 680 -18.42 -33.61 -3.73
CA THR A 680 -16.96 -33.54 -3.79
C THR A 680 -16.36 -34.55 -4.78
N SER A 681 -17.21 -35.36 -5.39
CA SER A 681 -16.82 -36.33 -6.40
C SER A 681 -17.92 -36.52 -7.44
N GLN A 682 -17.53 -36.97 -8.60
CA GLN A 682 -18.44 -37.26 -9.69
C GLN A 682 -19.56 -38.28 -9.30
N ALA A 683 -19.23 -39.33 -8.57
CA ALA A 683 -20.21 -40.36 -8.19
C ALA A 683 -21.34 -39.83 -7.32
N GLN A 684 -21.06 -38.81 -6.49
CA GLN A 684 -22.07 -38.15 -5.65
C GLN A 684 -23.07 -37.33 -6.48
N GLY A 685 -22.70 -36.90 -7.67
CA GLY A 685 -23.57 -36.14 -8.58
C GLY A 685 -24.84 -36.89 -8.95
N ARG A 686 -24.89 -38.21 -8.86
CA ARG A 686 -26.09 -39.04 -9.20
C ARG A 686 -27.33 -38.68 -8.36
N VAL A 687 -27.17 -38.01 -7.23
CA VAL A 687 -28.29 -37.54 -6.42
C VAL A 687 -29.04 -36.38 -7.11
N LEU A 688 -28.44 -35.70 -8.07
CA LEU A 688 -29.01 -34.53 -8.77
C LEU A 688 -30.04 -34.93 -9.82
N ILE A 689 -31.20 -35.39 -9.39
CA ILE A 689 -32.25 -35.84 -10.32
C ILE A 689 -33.04 -34.70 -10.94
N ASN A 690 -33.00 -33.50 -10.37
CA ASN A 690 -33.76 -32.33 -10.85
C ASN A 690 -32.92 -31.42 -11.72
N ALA A 691 -33.52 -30.95 -12.83
CA ALA A 691 -32.83 -30.11 -13.81
C ALA A 691 -32.41 -28.73 -13.27
N LEU A 692 -33.19 -28.11 -12.37
CA LEU A 692 -32.83 -26.85 -11.73
C LEU A 692 -31.59 -26.99 -10.84
N ASP A 693 -31.47 -28.10 -10.11
CA ASP A 693 -30.32 -28.39 -9.26
C ASP A 693 -29.04 -28.54 -10.10
N ARG A 694 -29.17 -29.28 -11.23
CA ARG A 694 -28.06 -29.40 -12.18
C ARG A 694 -27.69 -28.07 -12.83
N SER A 695 -28.68 -27.26 -13.18
CA SER A 695 -28.46 -25.92 -13.74
C SER A 695 -27.69 -25.01 -12.77
N LEU A 696 -28.09 -24.99 -11.52
CA LEU A 696 -27.40 -24.21 -10.46
C LEU A 696 -25.94 -24.65 -10.33
N LEU A 697 -25.68 -25.95 -10.21
CA LEU A 697 -24.33 -26.46 -9.99
C LEU A 697 -23.41 -26.33 -11.21
N ALA A 698 -23.95 -26.45 -12.43
CA ALA A 698 -23.20 -26.10 -13.64
C ALA A 698 -22.77 -24.63 -13.62
N ARG A 699 -23.67 -23.72 -13.27
CA ARG A 699 -23.36 -22.27 -13.11
C ARG A 699 -22.34 -22.03 -12.01
N LEU A 700 -22.44 -22.74 -10.87
CA LEU A 700 -21.48 -22.64 -9.77
C LEU A 700 -20.08 -23.09 -10.20
N ALA A 701 -19.95 -24.18 -10.94
CA ALA A 701 -18.65 -24.65 -11.43
C ALA A 701 -17.97 -23.58 -12.32
N TYR A 702 -18.71 -22.97 -13.23
CA TYR A 702 -18.19 -21.89 -14.07
C TYR A 702 -17.86 -20.63 -13.28
N LEU A 703 -18.66 -20.28 -12.26
CA LEU A 703 -18.34 -19.20 -11.33
C LEU A 703 -17.00 -19.44 -10.64
N ILE A 704 -16.75 -20.66 -10.13
CA ILE A 704 -15.49 -21.00 -9.47
C ILE A 704 -14.30 -20.80 -10.42
N GLU A 705 -14.41 -21.26 -11.67
CA GLU A 705 -13.36 -21.07 -12.68
C GLU A 705 -13.11 -19.59 -12.99
N GLU A 706 -14.16 -18.80 -13.20
CA GLU A 706 -14.03 -17.37 -13.48
C GLU A 706 -13.47 -16.58 -12.29
N ALA A 707 -13.91 -16.89 -11.07
CA ALA A 707 -13.39 -16.26 -9.85
C ALA A 707 -11.92 -16.61 -9.63
N THR A 708 -11.54 -17.85 -9.85
CA THR A 708 -10.15 -18.32 -9.77
C THR A 708 -9.28 -17.59 -10.80
N ALA A 709 -9.72 -17.52 -12.05
CA ALA A 709 -9.01 -16.80 -13.11
C ALA A 709 -8.85 -15.31 -12.80
N ALA A 710 -9.85 -14.69 -12.17
CA ALA A 710 -9.77 -13.30 -11.74
C ALA A 710 -8.75 -13.12 -10.61
N PHE A 711 -8.72 -13.98 -9.60
CA PHE A 711 -7.72 -13.94 -8.53
C PHE A 711 -6.29 -14.16 -9.04
N GLU A 712 -6.09 -15.08 -9.99
CA GLU A 712 -4.77 -15.32 -10.60
C GLU A 712 -4.22 -14.08 -11.34
N LYS A 713 -5.11 -13.17 -11.76
CA LYS A 713 -4.76 -11.88 -12.38
C LYS A 713 -4.80 -10.71 -11.39
N TYR A 714 -4.96 -10.96 -10.11
CA TYR A 714 -5.15 -9.93 -9.07
C TYR A 714 -6.37 -9.04 -9.29
N GLU A 715 -7.36 -9.52 -10.05
CA GLU A 715 -8.64 -8.85 -10.32
C GLU A 715 -9.71 -9.22 -9.26
N TYR A 716 -9.39 -9.10 -7.99
CA TYR A 716 -10.27 -9.52 -6.88
C TYR A 716 -11.60 -8.75 -6.87
N ALA A 717 -11.63 -7.50 -7.30
CA ALA A 717 -12.89 -6.74 -7.40
C ALA A 717 -13.87 -7.38 -8.39
N ARG A 718 -13.38 -7.94 -9.50
CA ARG A 718 -14.18 -8.71 -10.43
C ARG A 718 -14.65 -10.02 -9.81
N ALA A 719 -13.78 -10.73 -9.10
CA ALA A 719 -14.14 -11.95 -8.39
C ALA A 719 -15.28 -11.69 -7.39
N LEU A 720 -15.19 -10.63 -6.60
CA LEU A 720 -16.24 -10.23 -5.67
C LEU A 720 -17.56 -9.95 -6.40
N GLN A 721 -17.51 -9.19 -7.49
CA GLN A 721 -18.70 -8.81 -8.26
C GLN A 721 -19.43 -10.04 -8.81
N ILE A 722 -18.73 -10.99 -9.43
CA ILE A 722 -19.36 -12.17 -10.01
C ILE A 722 -19.88 -13.13 -8.94
N CYS A 723 -19.17 -13.29 -7.83
CA CYS A 723 -19.64 -14.08 -6.68
C CYS A 723 -20.90 -13.48 -6.04
N GLU A 724 -20.93 -12.15 -5.90
CA GLU A 724 -22.10 -11.45 -5.37
C GLU A 724 -23.31 -11.56 -6.29
N SER A 725 -23.14 -11.38 -7.61
CA SER A 725 -24.21 -11.55 -8.59
C SER A 725 -24.79 -12.96 -8.58
N PHE A 726 -23.95 -13.97 -8.49
CA PHE A 726 -24.38 -15.36 -8.35
C PHE A 726 -25.12 -15.58 -7.03
N PHE A 727 -24.63 -15.05 -5.93
CA PHE A 727 -25.27 -15.17 -4.61
C PHE A 727 -26.69 -14.60 -4.60
N TRP A 728 -26.91 -13.44 -5.20
CA TRP A 728 -28.25 -12.85 -5.30
C TRP A 728 -29.17 -13.71 -6.17
N SER A 729 -28.71 -14.22 -7.31
CA SER A 729 -29.47 -15.16 -8.12
C SER A 729 -29.79 -16.46 -7.34
N PHE A 730 -28.83 -16.98 -6.59
CA PHE A 730 -29.04 -18.13 -5.72
C PHE A 730 -30.12 -17.88 -4.68
N THR A 731 -30.06 -16.76 -3.96
CA THR A 731 -31.01 -16.47 -2.86
C THR A 731 -32.38 -16.01 -3.35
N ASP A 732 -32.42 -15.19 -4.39
CA ASP A 732 -33.66 -14.55 -4.82
C ASP A 732 -34.42 -15.35 -5.88
N ASP A 733 -33.72 -16.18 -6.65
CA ASP A 733 -34.33 -17.04 -7.68
C ASP A 733 -34.38 -18.51 -7.25
N PHE A 734 -33.22 -19.16 -7.10
CA PHE A 734 -33.18 -20.59 -6.87
C PHE A 734 -33.85 -21.00 -5.53
N VAL A 735 -33.49 -20.36 -4.45
CA VAL A 735 -34.07 -20.66 -3.11
C VAL A 735 -35.59 -20.48 -3.12
N GLU A 736 -36.09 -19.47 -3.83
CA GLU A 736 -37.53 -19.24 -3.95
C GLU A 736 -38.23 -20.32 -4.78
N LEU A 737 -37.59 -20.82 -5.83
CA LEU A 737 -38.14 -21.84 -6.70
C LEU A 737 -38.24 -23.22 -6.02
N ILE A 738 -37.31 -23.55 -5.14
CA ILE A 738 -37.13 -24.93 -4.62
C ILE A 738 -37.77 -25.21 -3.26
N LYS A 739 -38.40 -24.22 -2.62
CA LYS A 739 -38.93 -24.37 -1.26
C LYS A 739 -39.83 -25.57 -1.07
N ASP A 740 -40.73 -25.82 -2.01
CA ASP A 740 -41.66 -26.95 -1.97
C ASP A 740 -40.88 -28.29 -1.89
N ARG A 741 -39.90 -28.51 -2.75
CA ARG A 741 -39.06 -29.69 -2.74
C ARG A 741 -38.18 -29.78 -1.49
N ALA A 742 -37.62 -28.66 -1.06
CA ALA A 742 -36.76 -28.61 0.11
C ALA A 742 -37.48 -28.99 1.39
N TYR A 743 -38.79 -28.67 1.52
CA TYR A 743 -39.62 -29.12 2.62
C TYR A 743 -40.13 -30.53 2.49
N GLY A 744 -39.76 -31.26 1.44
CA GLY A 744 -40.09 -32.67 1.25
C GLY A 744 -41.47 -32.96 0.64
N ALA A 745 -42.16 -31.95 0.11
CA ALA A 745 -43.52 -32.12 -0.47
C ALA A 745 -43.53 -33.06 -1.71
N ARG A 746 -42.36 -33.34 -2.34
CA ARG A 746 -42.27 -34.23 -3.53
C ARG A 746 -41.47 -35.49 -3.29
N GLY A 747 -41.28 -35.88 -2.03
CA GLY A 747 -40.60 -37.12 -1.62
C GLY A 747 -39.10 -36.95 -1.38
N GLU A 748 -38.47 -38.02 -0.87
CA GLU A 748 -37.13 -38.04 -0.34
C GLU A 748 -36.06 -37.87 -1.43
N GLU A 749 -36.26 -38.37 -2.64
CA GLU A 749 -35.30 -38.28 -3.72
C GLU A 749 -35.15 -36.82 -4.23
N GLU A 750 -36.28 -36.15 -4.43
CA GLU A 750 -36.31 -34.73 -4.81
C GLU A 750 -35.74 -33.85 -3.69
N GLN A 751 -36.02 -34.15 -2.44
CA GLN A 751 -35.43 -33.46 -1.30
C GLN A 751 -33.92 -33.69 -1.22
N ALA A 752 -33.43 -34.91 -1.42
CA ALA A 752 -32.00 -35.22 -1.42
C ALA A 752 -31.27 -34.46 -2.54
N SER A 753 -31.86 -34.36 -3.73
CA SER A 753 -31.34 -33.61 -4.86
C SER A 753 -31.16 -32.14 -4.53
N VAL A 754 -32.17 -31.47 -3.99
CA VAL A 754 -32.10 -30.06 -3.66
C VAL A 754 -31.18 -29.77 -2.48
N LEU A 755 -31.13 -30.65 -1.47
CA LEU A 755 -30.20 -30.46 -0.34
C LEU A 755 -28.74 -30.61 -0.80
N ALA A 756 -28.44 -31.49 -1.74
CA ALA A 756 -27.10 -31.58 -2.33
C ALA A 756 -26.73 -30.29 -3.10
N ALA A 757 -27.64 -29.74 -3.88
CA ALA A 757 -27.44 -28.50 -4.58
C ALA A 757 -27.22 -27.31 -3.62
N LEU A 758 -28.05 -27.20 -2.59
CA LEU A 758 -27.96 -26.15 -1.57
C LEU A 758 -26.66 -26.26 -0.77
N ALA A 759 -26.30 -27.44 -0.28
CA ALA A 759 -25.09 -27.66 0.50
C ALA A 759 -23.81 -27.40 -0.31
N THR A 760 -23.75 -27.89 -1.54
CA THR A 760 -22.61 -27.67 -2.43
C THR A 760 -22.42 -26.19 -2.76
N THR A 761 -23.51 -25.49 -3.03
CA THR A 761 -23.48 -24.05 -3.30
C THR A 761 -23.08 -23.25 -2.06
N LEU A 762 -23.62 -23.56 -0.90
CA LEU A 762 -23.25 -22.88 0.35
C LEU A 762 -21.77 -23.09 0.68
N ASP A 763 -21.29 -24.32 0.60
CA ASP A 763 -19.88 -24.65 0.83
C ASP A 763 -18.94 -23.88 -0.07
N ALA A 764 -19.23 -23.84 -1.38
CA ALA A 764 -18.42 -23.10 -2.34
C ALA A 764 -18.50 -21.59 -2.11
N LEU A 765 -19.67 -21.01 -1.88
CA LEU A 765 -19.86 -19.57 -1.64
C LEU A 765 -19.16 -19.10 -0.37
N LEU A 766 -19.20 -19.87 0.71
CA LEU A 766 -18.47 -19.51 1.94
C LEU A 766 -16.97 -19.41 1.69
N ARG A 767 -16.42 -20.34 0.91
CA ARG A 767 -15.00 -20.31 0.54
C ARG A 767 -14.67 -19.22 -0.46
N LEU A 768 -15.56 -18.93 -1.43
CA LEU A 768 -15.37 -17.83 -2.39
C LEU A 768 -15.45 -16.45 -1.72
N PHE A 769 -16.32 -16.27 -0.73
CA PHE A 769 -16.45 -15.02 0.02
C PHE A 769 -15.44 -14.87 1.17
N ALA A 770 -14.81 -15.95 1.62
CA ALA A 770 -13.89 -15.91 2.76
C ALA A 770 -12.78 -14.86 2.66
N PRO A 771 -12.14 -14.64 1.50
CA PRO A 771 -11.15 -13.57 1.37
C PRO A 771 -11.71 -12.16 1.60
N PHE A 772 -12.97 -11.94 1.25
CA PHE A 772 -13.64 -10.64 1.32
C PHE A 772 -14.33 -10.37 2.65
N LEU A 773 -15.03 -11.38 3.15
CA LEU A 773 -15.89 -11.32 4.34
C LEU A 773 -15.46 -12.38 5.36
N PRO A 774 -14.27 -12.25 5.94
CA PRO A 774 -13.65 -13.32 6.73
C PRO A 774 -14.43 -13.68 8.00
N PHE A 775 -15.11 -12.72 8.61
CA PHE A 775 -15.80 -12.94 9.89
C PHE A 775 -17.13 -13.69 9.71
N VAL A 776 -17.99 -13.22 8.85
CA VAL A 776 -19.30 -13.88 8.63
C VAL A 776 -19.12 -15.27 8.01
N THR A 777 -18.16 -15.45 7.11
CA THR A 777 -17.90 -16.76 6.49
C THR A 777 -17.35 -17.76 7.49
N GLU A 778 -16.45 -17.34 8.38
CA GLU A 778 -15.92 -18.19 9.46
C GLU A 778 -17.00 -18.57 10.47
N GLU A 779 -17.87 -17.61 10.86
CA GLU A 779 -19.00 -17.89 11.75
C GLU A 779 -19.91 -18.96 11.18
N ILE A 780 -20.35 -18.80 9.92
CA ILE A 780 -21.23 -19.76 9.26
C ILE A 780 -20.53 -21.11 9.07
N TRP A 781 -19.25 -21.11 8.68
CA TRP A 781 -18.47 -22.34 8.54
C TRP A 781 -18.47 -23.14 9.83
N SER A 782 -18.29 -22.49 10.97
CA SER A 782 -18.25 -23.12 12.28
C SER A 782 -19.57 -23.81 12.67
N TRP A 783 -20.70 -23.47 12.04
CA TRP A 783 -22.00 -24.07 12.34
C TRP A 783 -22.10 -25.51 11.84
N TRP A 784 -21.34 -25.88 10.81
CA TRP A 784 -21.54 -27.15 10.13
C TRP A 784 -20.28 -27.81 9.56
N ARG A 785 -19.14 -27.14 9.59
CA ARG A 785 -17.85 -27.63 9.10
C ARG A 785 -16.79 -27.58 10.19
N ALA A 786 -15.84 -28.53 10.15
CA ALA A 786 -14.69 -28.53 11.05
C ALA A 786 -13.61 -27.56 10.60
N GLY A 787 -12.78 -27.12 11.54
CA GLY A 787 -11.65 -26.24 11.27
C GLY A 787 -12.05 -24.82 10.88
N SER A 788 -11.14 -24.11 10.24
CA SER A 788 -11.33 -22.74 9.77
C SER A 788 -11.58 -22.71 8.26
N VAL A 789 -12.53 -21.91 7.80
CA VAL A 789 -12.74 -21.65 6.37
C VAL A 789 -11.47 -21.09 5.71
N HIS A 790 -10.66 -20.34 6.47
CA HIS A 790 -9.42 -19.73 5.98
C HIS A 790 -8.26 -20.71 5.79
N ARG A 791 -8.42 -21.94 6.30
CA ARG A 791 -7.52 -23.10 6.08
C ARG A 791 -8.15 -24.15 5.20
N ALA A 792 -9.40 -23.98 4.80
CA ALA A 792 -10.06 -24.86 3.85
C ALA A 792 -9.46 -24.69 2.44
N GLU A 793 -9.49 -25.75 1.67
CA GLU A 793 -9.06 -25.71 0.27
C GLU A 793 -9.98 -24.80 -0.57
N TRP A 794 -9.39 -24.05 -1.49
CA TRP A 794 -10.16 -23.24 -2.45
C TRP A 794 -11.11 -24.14 -3.25
N PRO A 795 -12.36 -23.74 -3.49
CA PRO A 795 -13.33 -24.62 -4.15
C PRO A 795 -12.86 -25.03 -5.54
N GLN A 796 -13.08 -26.30 -5.86
CA GLN A 796 -12.72 -26.91 -7.13
C GLN A 796 -13.95 -27.05 -8.03
N ALA A 797 -13.87 -26.51 -9.26
CA ALA A 797 -14.96 -26.58 -10.22
C ALA A 797 -15.17 -27.98 -10.78
N LEU A 798 -14.07 -28.71 -11.02
CA LEU A 798 -14.09 -29.96 -11.77
C LEU A 798 -14.97 -31.07 -11.13
N PRO A 799 -14.87 -31.42 -9.84
CA PRO A 799 -15.73 -32.43 -9.25
C PRO A 799 -17.23 -32.08 -9.31
N ILE A 800 -17.57 -30.80 -9.19
CA ILE A 800 -18.94 -30.32 -9.26
C ILE A 800 -19.46 -30.46 -10.70
N LEU A 801 -18.68 -30.02 -11.68
CA LEU A 801 -19.03 -30.10 -13.10
C LEU A 801 -19.19 -31.55 -13.56
N GLU A 802 -18.23 -32.39 -13.23
CA GLU A 802 -18.27 -33.84 -13.54
C GLU A 802 -19.51 -34.53 -12.95
N GLY A 803 -19.80 -34.27 -11.67
CA GLY A 803 -20.97 -34.81 -11.01
C GLY A 803 -22.28 -34.35 -11.65
N THR A 804 -22.32 -33.06 -12.00
CA THR A 804 -23.49 -32.43 -12.64
C THR A 804 -23.74 -32.98 -14.06
N LEU A 805 -22.69 -33.11 -14.87
CA LEU A 805 -22.80 -33.64 -16.23
C LEU A 805 -23.11 -35.14 -16.23
N LEU A 806 -22.58 -35.92 -15.30
CA LEU A 806 -22.96 -37.32 -15.12
C LEU A 806 -24.46 -37.44 -14.80
N ALA A 807 -24.97 -36.62 -13.91
CA ALA A 807 -26.39 -36.59 -13.56
C ALA A 807 -27.27 -36.20 -14.76
N GLU A 808 -26.84 -35.19 -15.54
CA GLU A 808 -27.56 -34.77 -16.77
C GLU A 808 -27.60 -35.89 -17.81
N TYR A 809 -26.44 -36.55 -18.05
CA TYR A 809 -26.39 -37.65 -18.97
C TYR A 809 -27.27 -38.84 -18.52
N SER A 810 -27.23 -39.16 -17.21
CA SER A 810 -28.05 -40.27 -16.65
C SER A 810 -29.54 -39.98 -16.75
N ALA A 811 -29.97 -38.73 -16.61
CA ALA A 811 -31.34 -38.30 -16.80
C ALA A 811 -31.82 -38.45 -18.25
N GLN A 812 -30.94 -38.23 -19.21
CA GLN A 812 -31.22 -38.36 -20.66
C GLN A 812 -31.12 -39.82 -21.13
N ASN A 813 -30.33 -40.66 -20.43
CA ASN A 813 -30.03 -42.04 -20.82
C ASN A 813 -30.18 -43.01 -19.61
N PRO A 814 -31.39 -43.22 -19.11
CA PRO A 814 -31.61 -43.93 -17.85
C PRO A 814 -31.16 -45.42 -17.85
N THR A 815 -30.88 -46.01 -19.02
CA THR A 815 -30.43 -47.41 -19.17
C THR A 815 -28.96 -47.60 -19.51
N ALA A 816 -28.19 -46.50 -19.64
CA ALA A 816 -26.78 -46.59 -20.03
C ALA A 816 -25.84 -46.66 -18.83
N GLY A 817 -24.91 -47.62 -18.88
CA GLY A 817 -23.79 -47.70 -17.94
C GLY A 817 -22.61 -46.86 -18.43
N ILE A 818 -22.12 -45.92 -17.63
CA ILE A 818 -21.13 -44.95 -18.09
C ILE A 818 -19.94 -44.85 -17.13
N SER A 819 -18.74 -44.66 -17.73
CA SER A 819 -17.55 -44.22 -17.01
C SER A 819 -17.51 -42.68 -17.02
N ALA A 820 -17.06 -42.11 -15.91
CA ALA A 820 -16.91 -40.69 -15.72
C ALA A 820 -16.09 -39.93 -16.79
N GLN A 821 -15.05 -40.61 -17.24
CA GLN A 821 -14.09 -40.00 -18.19
C GLN A 821 -14.73 -39.79 -19.59
N TRP A 822 -15.73 -40.61 -19.91
CA TRP A 822 -16.47 -40.50 -21.17
C TRP A 822 -17.41 -39.25 -21.19
N VAL A 823 -18.08 -38.94 -20.09
CA VAL A 823 -19.01 -37.80 -19.99
C VAL A 823 -18.34 -36.46 -20.30
N LEU A 824 -17.14 -36.26 -19.78
CA LEU A 824 -16.41 -34.99 -20.04
C LEU A 824 -15.85 -34.92 -21.46
N ALA A 825 -15.33 -36.02 -22.00
CA ALA A 825 -14.75 -36.05 -23.33
C ALA A 825 -15.80 -35.80 -24.45
N ASP A 826 -17.06 -36.17 -24.19
CA ASP A 826 -18.15 -36.12 -25.17
C ASP A 826 -19.17 -34.99 -24.85
N ALA A 827 -18.95 -34.15 -23.81
CA ALA A 827 -19.86 -33.11 -23.43
C ALA A 827 -19.88 -32.00 -24.50
N ASP A 828 -21.04 -31.75 -25.07
CA ASP A 828 -21.26 -30.69 -26.03
C ASP A 828 -21.35 -29.34 -25.30
N PRO A 829 -20.48 -28.35 -25.64
CA PRO A 829 -20.55 -27.01 -25.06
C PRO A 829 -21.94 -26.36 -25.19
N ALA A 830 -22.67 -26.60 -26.26
CA ALA A 830 -24.01 -26.07 -26.46
C ALA A 830 -25.02 -26.66 -25.45
N GLN A 831 -24.87 -27.94 -25.10
CA GLN A 831 -25.71 -28.59 -24.09
C GLN A 831 -25.40 -28.04 -22.70
N ILE A 832 -24.11 -27.78 -22.38
CA ILE A 832 -23.71 -27.18 -21.11
C ILE A 832 -24.31 -25.77 -20.99
N GLU A 833 -24.23 -24.95 -22.04
CA GLU A 833 -24.83 -23.62 -22.04
C GLU A 833 -26.36 -23.69 -21.89
N SER A 834 -27.02 -24.63 -22.54
CA SER A 834 -28.46 -24.83 -22.38
C SER A 834 -28.81 -25.25 -20.95
N LEU A 835 -28.02 -26.15 -20.34
CA LEU A 835 -28.20 -26.54 -18.93
C LEU A 835 -28.04 -25.35 -17.97
N LYS A 836 -27.00 -24.57 -18.13
CA LYS A 836 -26.78 -23.35 -17.33
C LYS A 836 -27.92 -22.35 -17.44
N GLN A 837 -28.58 -22.29 -18.60
CA GLN A 837 -29.65 -21.31 -18.86
C GLN A 837 -31.02 -21.73 -18.30
N ILE A 838 -31.20 -22.97 -17.85
CA ILE A 838 -32.48 -23.43 -17.28
C ILE A 838 -32.92 -22.58 -16.10
N LEU A 839 -32.05 -22.40 -15.11
CA LEU A 839 -32.39 -21.63 -13.91
C LEU A 839 -32.75 -20.17 -14.22
N PRO A 840 -31.98 -19.41 -15.01
CA PRO A 840 -32.36 -18.06 -15.40
C PRO A 840 -33.72 -17.96 -16.09
N ASP A 841 -34.01 -18.86 -17.03
CA ASP A 841 -35.25 -18.82 -17.80
C ASP A 841 -36.48 -19.13 -16.91
N VAL A 842 -36.34 -20.12 -16.01
CA VAL A 842 -37.42 -20.44 -15.04
C VAL A 842 -37.63 -19.28 -14.05
N ALA A 843 -36.54 -18.64 -13.62
CA ALA A 843 -36.61 -17.47 -12.74
C ALA A 843 -37.27 -16.27 -13.43
N GLU A 844 -36.98 -16.04 -14.71
CA GLU A 844 -37.64 -15.00 -15.52
C GLU A 844 -39.12 -15.22 -15.62
N ALA A 845 -39.55 -16.48 -15.91
CA ALA A 845 -40.96 -16.84 -15.93
C ALA A 845 -41.65 -16.63 -14.56
N LEU A 846 -40.99 -16.97 -13.45
CA LEU A 846 -41.48 -16.69 -12.10
C LEU A 846 -41.62 -15.19 -11.86
N GLY A 847 -40.66 -14.41 -12.31
CA GLY A 847 -40.68 -12.94 -12.29
C GLY A 847 -41.91 -12.37 -13.00
N GLY A 848 -42.26 -12.92 -14.16
CA GLY A 848 -43.46 -12.55 -14.95
C GLY A 848 -44.77 -12.83 -14.18
N LEU A 849 -44.86 -13.99 -13.53
CA LEU A 849 -46.01 -14.33 -12.69
C LEU A 849 -46.12 -13.41 -11.46
N ARG A 850 -45.05 -13.10 -10.82
CA ARG A 850 -44.98 -12.17 -9.67
C ARG A 850 -45.37 -10.75 -10.05
N LYS A 851 -44.90 -10.30 -11.27
CA LYS A 851 -45.27 -9.01 -11.82
C LYS A 851 -46.77 -8.92 -12.06
N ALA A 852 -47.35 -9.95 -12.70
CA ALA A 852 -48.80 -9.99 -12.93
C ALA A 852 -49.62 -9.88 -11.65
N LYS A 853 -49.20 -10.53 -10.57
CA LYS A 853 -49.84 -10.41 -9.25
C LYS A 853 -49.70 -9.00 -8.65
N SER A 854 -48.54 -8.40 -8.81
CA SER A 854 -48.26 -7.03 -8.36
C SER A 854 -49.09 -6.01 -9.11
N ASP A 855 -49.18 -6.16 -10.43
CA ASP A 855 -50.00 -5.28 -11.29
C ASP A 855 -51.50 -5.39 -10.97
N ALA A 856 -51.96 -6.59 -10.63
CA ALA A 856 -53.31 -6.84 -10.12
C ALA A 856 -53.53 -6.41 -8.65
N LYS A 857 -52.48 -5.91 -7.97
CA LYS A 857 -52.52 -5.46 -6.56
C LYS A 857 -52.97 -6.55 -5.60
N VAL A 858 -52.66 -7.83 -5.87
CA VAL A 858 -52.94 -8.97 -5.00
C VAL A 858 -51.67 -9.42 -4.27
N LYS A 859 -51.86 -10.23 -3.23
CA LYS A 859 -50.72 -10.79 -2.48
C LYS A 859 -49.94 -11.80 -3.34
N GLN A 860 -48.63 -11.88 -3.16
CA GLN A 860 -47.80 -12.86 -3.91
C GLN A 860 -48.26 -14.33 -3.67
N ARG A 861 -48.89 -14.65 -2.54
CA ARG A 861 -49.48 -15.97 -2.26
C ARG A 861 -50.81 -16.27 -2.98
N THR A 862 -51.38 -15.25 -3.69
CA THR A 862 -52.64 -15.45 -4.43
C THR A 862 -52.40 -16.51 -5.52
N GLU A 863 -53.34 -17.46 -5.61
CA GLU A 863 -53.23 -18.56 -6.55
C GLU A 863 -53.49 -18.09 -7.98
N VAL A 864 -52.68 -18.55 -8.93
CA VAL A 864 -52.89 -18.41 -10.37
C VAL A 864 -53.64 -19.65 -10.86
N GLU A 865 -54.87 -19.49 -11.32
CA GLU A 865 -55.63 -20.59 -11.88
C GLU A 865 -54.98 -21.04 -13.21
N SER A 866 -54.66 -20.07 -14.10
CA SER A 866 -53.99 -20.32 -15.33
C SER A 866 -53.18 -19.12 -15.84
N ALA A 867 -52.13 -19.37 -16.58
CA ALA A 867 -51.34 -18.36 -17.28
C ALA A 867 -50.67 -18.93 -18.52
N THR A 868 -50.34 -18.06 -19.46
CA THR A 868 -49.58 -18.42 -20.67
C THR A 868 -48.19 -17.82 -20.64
N ILE A 869 -47.16 -18.63 -20.84
CA ILE A 869 -45.77 -18.20 -21.00
C ILE A 869 -45.43 -18.26 -22.47
N ALA A 870 -45.19 -17.13 -23.10
CA ALA A 870 -44.83 -16.98 -24.51
C ALA A 870 -43.34 -16.62 -24.61
N ALA A 871 -42.58 -17.41 -25.33
CA ALA A 871 -41.14 -17.21 -25.53
C ALA A 871 -40.64 -18.04 -26.74
N PRO A 872 -39.39 -17.83 -27.19
CA PRO A 872 -38.77 -18.70 -28.19
C PRO A 872 -38.75 -20.17 -27.78
N GLN A 873 -38.90 -21.12 -28.72
CA GLN A 873 -39.05 -22.54 -28.41
C GLN A 873 -37.91 -23.08 -27.54
N ALA A 874 -36.67 -22.72 -27.81
CA ALA A 874 -35.52 -23.17 -27.03
C ALA A 874 -35.59 -22.72 -25.55
N GLN A 875 -36.16 -21.53 -25.28
CA GLN A 875 -36.38 -21.03 -23.92
C GLN A 875 -37.55 -21.75 -23.28
N LEU A 876 -38.61 -22.04 -24.02
CA LEU A 876 -39.75 -22.82 -23.51
C LEU A 876 -39.34 -24.25 -23.11
N ASP A 877 -38.45 -24.88 -23.87
CA ASP A 877 -37.94 -26.24 -23.57
C ASP A 877 -37.19 -26.26 -22.26
N ARG A 878 -36.38 -25.22 -22.00
CA ARG A 878 -35.68 -25.03 -20.71
C ARG A 878 -36.63 -24.72 -19.58
N ILE A 879 -37.64 -23.89 -19.76
CA ILE A 879 -38.69 -23.61 -18.76
C ILE A 879 -39.46 -24.90 -18.44
N ALA A 880 -39.76 -25.72 -19.42
CA ALA A 880 -40.44 -27.00 -19.24
C ALA A 880 -39.67 -27.94 -18.26
N ALA A 881 -38.34 -27.93 -18.34
CA ALA A 881 -37.49 -28.72 -17.43
C ALA A 881 -37.63 -28.34 -15.96
N GLY A 882 -38.00 -27.09 -15.65
CA GLY A 882 -38.25 -26.58 -14.29
C GLY A 882 -39.71 -26.33 -13.97
N MET A 883 -40.63 -26.83 -14.79
CA MET A 883 -42.07 -26.50 -14.69
C MET A 883 -42.69 -26.79 -13.31
N SER A 884 -42.33 -27.90 -12.72
CA SER A 884 -42.89 -28.28 -11.40
C SER A 884 -42.52 -27.29 -10.30
N ASP A 885 -41.28 -26.83 -10.28
CA ASP A 885 -40.81 -25.82 -9.34
C ASP A 885 -41.42 -24.44 -9.63
N LEU A 886 -41.54 -24.09 -10.91
CA LEU A 886 -42.17 -22.86 -11.35
C LEU A 886 -43.65 -22.79 -10.89
N LYS A 887 -44.38 -23.87 -11.07
CA LYS A 887 -45.80 -23.97 -10.62
C LYS A 887 -45.91 -23.81 -9.11
N ALA A 888 -45.07 -24.52 -8.37
CA ALA A 888 -45.04 -24.44 -6.92
C ALA A 888 -44.70 -23.04 -6.41
N ALA A 889 -43.63 -22.45 -6.90
CA ALA A 889 -43.16 -21.12 -6.49
C ALA A 889 -44.13 -20.00 -6.93
N GLY A 890 -44.72 -20.14 -8.10
CA GLY A 890 -45.71 -19.23 -8.66
C GLY A 890 -47.11 -19.40 -8.07
N ASN A 891 -47.34 -20.45 -7.27
CA ASN A 891 -48.65 -20.89 -6.82
C ASN A 891 -49.66 -20.96 -7.99
N ALA A 892 -49.25 -21.68 -9.07
CA ALA A 892 -50.00 -21.77 -10.30
C ALA A 892 -50.54 -23.20 -10.54
N ARG A 893 -51.80 -23.32 -10.90
CA ARG A 893 -52.41 -24.63 -11.24
C ARG A 893 -52.08 -25.05 -12.66
N GLU A 894 -52.29 -24.16 -13.63
CA GLU A 894 -51.99 -24.44 -15.04
C GLU A 894 -51.12 -23.36 -15.63
N LEU A 895 -50.05 -23.79 -16.30
CA LEU A 895 -49.15 -22.94 -17.11
C LEU A 895 -49.06 -23.53 -18.51
N SER A 896 -49.45 -22.74 -19.52
CA SER A 896 -49.31 -23.11 -20.92
C SER A 896 -48.10 -22.48 -21.56
N LEU A 897 -47.34 -23.23 -22.35
CA LEU A 897 -46.17 -22.78 -23.10
C LEU A 897 -46.54 -22.53 -24.54
N VAL A 898 -46.32 -21.32 -25.04
CA VAL A 898 -46.65 -20.94 -26.43
C VAL A 898 -45.42 -20.33 -27.11
N ALA A 899 -45.01 -20.94 -28.24
CA ALA A 899 -43.87 -20.41 -28.98
C ALA A 899 -44.19 -19.03 -29.56
N ALA A 900 -43.31 -18.09 -29.31
CA ALA A 900 -43.39 -16.71 -29.81
C ALA A 900 -41.99 -16.17 -30.10
N GLU A 901 -41.88 -15.26 -31.04
CA GLU A 901 -40.64 -14.53 -31.27
C GLU A 901 -40.55 -13.35 -30.30
N GLY A 902 -39.35 -13.03 -29.81
CA GLY A 902 -39.08 -11.90 -28.92
C GLY A 902 -38.76 -12.32 -27.45
N GLU A 903 -38.90 -11.37 -26.55
CA GLU A 903 -38.65 -11.59 -25.12
C GLU A 903 -39.75 -12.42 -24.47
N LEU A 904 -39.43 -13.10 -23.38
CA LEU A 904 -40.38 -13.85 -22.59
C LEU A 904 -41.51 -12.94 -22.05
N GLU A 905 -42.74 -13.36 -22.27
CA GLU A 905 -43.93 -12.68 -21.76
C GLU A 905 -44.86 -13.64 -21.04
N VAL A 906 -45.29 -13.26 -19.87
CA VAL A 906 -46.35 -13.94 -19.11
C VAL A 906 -47.65 -13.19 -19.31
N ARG A 907 -48.65 -13.86 -19.93
CA ARG A 907 -49.95 -13.26 -20.33
C ARG A 907 -51.11 -14.17 -19.98
N ASP A 908 -52.31 -13.67 -20.20
CA ASP A 908 -53.58 -14.39 -19.98
C ASP A 908 -53.67 -14.95 -18.53
N VAL A 909 -53.23 -14.14 -17.57
CA VAL A 909 -53.17 -14.56 -16.16
C VAL A 909 -54.54 -14.48 -15.52
N VAL A 910 -55.07 -15.63 -15.09
CA VAL A 910 -56.31 -15.75 -14.30
C VAL A 910 -55.95 -15.98 -12.84
N LEU A 911 -56.37 -15.08 -11.98
CA LEU A 911 -56.11 -15.15 -10.55
C LEU A 911 -57.36 -15.63 -9.80
N VAL A 912 -57.18 -16.52 -8.82
CA VAL A 912 -58.21 -16.92 -7.90
C VAL A 912 -58.37 -15.85 -6.81
N VAL A 913 -59.38 -15.01 -6.93
CA VAL A 913 -59.70 -13.99 -5.97
C VAL A 913 -60.65 -14.61 -4.94
N GLU A 914 -60.22 -14.75 -3.70
CA GLU A 914 -61.14 -15.06 -2.62
C GLU A 914 -62.16 -13.92 -2.51
N GLU A 915 -63.44 -14.19 -2.72
CA GLU A 915 -64.51 -13.24 -2.41
C GLU A 915 -64.39 -12.92 -0.92
N ALA A 916 -64.22 -11.63 -0.63
CA ALA A 916 -64.23 -11.19 0.75
C ALA A 916 -65.58 -11.66 1.34
N ALA A 917 -65.50 -12.57 2.27
CA ALA A 917 -66.68 -12.87 3.08
C ALA A 917 -67.11 -11.57 3.77
N GLU A 918 -68.33 -11.11 3.40
CA GLU A 918 -69.00 -9.96 4.00
C GLU A 918 -69.12 -10.09 5.54
#